data_3e1857fd5d5dd29f535d663ace261a15
#
_entry.id   3e1857fd5d5dd29f535d663ace261a15
#
_cell.length_a   1.000
_cell.length_b   1.000
_cell.length_c   1.000
_cell.angle_alpha   90.00
_cell.angle_beta   90.00
_cell.angle_gamma   90.00
#
_symmetry.space_group_name_H-M   'P 1'
#
loop_
_entity.id
_entity.type
_entity.pdbx_description
1 polymer ?
#
loop_
_entity_poly.entity_id
_entity_poly.type
_entity_poly.pdbx_seq_one_letter_code
_entity_poly.pdbx_strand_id
1 'polypeptide(L)'
;MIKKILIALLAALPLAASAQLSSGKWVTHTRFAISSTQNVIDTKDKVYSLVNNSLYCFDKSTKAQTVLSNQNQLSGTLISGIYYNNDKKYLVATYDDSNIDIIAENGKVTNIPNIKDAVMTQSRVINDVTFSGDKIFVATGFGFVVIDDAKMQITETRVFSRSISSVGEVGKWRVVFLPNQEVYYCPADKAPEWLGGYKATTIANMANGKILAINDATILVKQDKRLTKVTITDSGTDEATFTSTSLVEAAPTNVQKTATGYLANFFAAKYYYTFDAEGGNAAKKTFSVKELVSCAPDGDGTLWGVNEKGVHSYAATNTYYKPDAVSINGVPFWMGYNKNTHKLYLTATSDNGILQSANVGALYEMDKYDGASWTYETPTGAGGSQGWYWPVFDPTDSTDTYYISTRLSGVFKVTDRKVATTFNAANSPFVARKAAIQFDGDGNLWMVHSSLNNTVPVKVLPNEKLKKGNVAVSDWTVYNVPDVTNINSFKWSVFDISKKTNIKAFNCGNYVCPLILWRVNPDLSKPEFESKSYTSLTASDGSNCTWVYSYALKADRDDNFLFGFDKGLVMFKATDAFNEGFTVEKAKSLEGTSVYTVEVDTLNRKWVGTGSDGLYLLSPDCKTVINHYTSSNSPLLTNVVYQVCCNTDNNSVFVVTPLGVQQFFSDYTESATDYSNVYAYPNPVRPDFTGYITITGLMEGANVVIKDAKGNVVKQFSGANGSVAWDGCNEAGERLPTGNYGVFAAQEGAQMPEQPYTKVMIIK
;
A
#
# COMPACT_ATOMS: atom_id res chain seq x y z
N MET A 1 19.85 -43.73 -52.77
CA MET A 1 18.96 -42.56 -52.90
C MET A 1 18.30 -42.33 -51.52
N ILE A 2 18.94 -41.60 -50.65
CA ILE A 2 18.48 -41.36 -49.28
C ILE A 2 18.03 -39.89 -49.22
N LYS A 3 16.71 -39.70 -49.08
CA LYS A 3 16.10 -38.39 -48.85
C LYS A 3 16.45 -37.95 -47.42
N LYS A 4 17.23 -36.88 -47.25
CA LYS A 4 17.44 -36.17 -46.00
C LYS A 4 16.18 -35.36 -45.72
N ILE A 5 15.50 -35.69 -44.65
CA ILE A 5 14.42 -34.88 -44.08
C ILE A 5 15.11 -33.89 -43.11
N LEU A 6 15.08 -32.62 -43.47
CA LEU A 6 15.54 -31.51 -42.63
C LEU A 6 14.38 -31.16 -41.67
N ILE A 7 14.46 -31.56 -40.42
CA ILE A 7 13.54 -31.09 -39.36
C ILE A 7 14.06 -29.73 -38.91
N ALA A 8 13.39 -28.68 -39.35
CA ALA A 8 13.55 -27.37 -38.79
C ALA A 8 12.93 -27.32 -37.38
N LEU A 9 13.73 -27.32 -36.33
CA LEU A 9 13.29 -26.96 -34.99
C LEU A 9 12.98 -25.45 -35.02
N LEU A 10 11.71 -25.09 -35.16
CA LEU A 10 11.25 -23.78 -34.73
C LEU A 10 11.31 -23.78 -33.20
N ALA A 11 12.29 -23.09 -32.65
CA ALA A 11 12.27 -22.68 -31.26
C ALA A 11 11.08 -21.73 -31.10
N ALA A 12 9.96 -22.24 -30.58
CA ALA A 12 8.90 -21.41 -30.07
C ALA A 12 9.43 -20.71 -28.80
N LEU A 13 9.95 -19.50 -28.97
CA LEU A 13 10.05 -18.56 -27.87
C LEU A 13 8.63 -18.38 -27.33
N PRO A 14 8.39 -18.56 -26.03
CA PRO A 14 7.12 -18.14 -25.47
C PRO A 14 7.10 -16.61 -25.63
N LEU A 15 6.30 -16.12 -26.59
CA LEU A 15 5.73 -14.80 -26.47
C LEU A 15 4.95 -14.83 -25.15
N ALA A 16 5.57 -14.31 -24.10
CA ALA A 16 4.84 -13.89 -22.92
C ALA A 16 3.90 -12.78 -23.41
N ALA A 17 2.72 -13.18 -23.87
CA ALA A 17 1.60 -12.28 -23.94
C ALA A 17 1.44 -11.80 -22.49
N SER A 18 1.85 -10.58 -22.21
CA SER A 18 1.47 -9.89 -20.97
C SER A 18 -0.06 -9.89 -20.99
N ALA A 19 -0.66 -10.83 -20.26
CA ALA A 19 -2.09 -10.86 -20.10
C ALA A 19 -2.47 -9.52 -19.49
N GLN A 20 -3.11 -8.66 -20.28
CA GLN A 20 -3.62 -7.38 -19.80
C GLN A 20 -4.55 -7.71 -18.65
N LEU A 21 -4.14 -7.32 -17.44
CA LEU A 21 -4.92 -7.59 -16.24
C LEU A 21 -6.25 -6.86 -16.35
N SER A 22 -7.34 -7.53 -16.02
CA SER A 22 -8.68 -6.95 -16.12
C SER A 22 -8.81 -5.71 -15.24
N SER A 23 -9.51 -4.69 -15.73
CA SER A 23 -9.86 -3.49 -14.96
C SER A 23 -10.47 -3.85 -13.60
N GLY A 24 -10.11 -3.11 -12.55
CA GLY A 24 -10.54 -3.37 -11.18
C GLY A 24 -9.69 -4.36 -10.40
N LYS A 25 -8.66 -4.96 -11.03
CA LYS A 25 -7.74 -5.86 -10.33
C LYS A 25 -6.71 -5.11 -9.48
N TRP A 26 -6.44 -5.63 -8.29
CA TRP A 26 -5.38 -5.15 -7.41
C TRP A 26 -4.21 -6.13 -7.40
N VAL A 27 -2.99 -5.59 -7.36
CA VAL A 27 -1.75 -6.34 -7.14
C VAL A 27 -1.03 -5.72 -5.94
N THR A 28 -0.63 -6.53 -4.97
CA THR A 28 0.08 -6.05 -3.79
C THR A 28 1.57 -6.36 -3.92
N HIS A 29 2.40 -5.34 -3.90
CA HIS A 29 3.85 -5.44 -3.81
C HIS A 29 4.22 -5.46 -2.34
N THR A 30 4.35 -6.66 -1.79
CA THR A 30 4.53 -6.87 -0.35
C THR A 30 5.91 -6.44 0.13
N ARG A 31 5.95 -5.94 1.38
CA ARG A 31 7.20 -5.67 2.09
C ARG A 31 7.68 -6.94 2.80
N PHE A 32 8.85 -7.40 2.45
CA PHE A 32 9.59 -8.34 3.29
C PHE A 32 10.53 -7.55 4.20
N ALA A 33 10.01 -7.06 5.31
CA ALA A 33 10.78 -6.30 6.29
C ALA A 33 10.94 -7.12 7.58
N ILE A 34 12.14 -7.55 7.86
CA ILE A 34 12.50 -8.45 8.98
C ILE A 34 12.21 -7.87 10.35
N SER A 35 12.25 -6.55 10.48
CA SER A 35 11.90 -5.92 11.76
C SER A 35 10.50 -6.29 12.27
N SER A 36 9.67 -6.90 11.44
CA SER A 36 8.28 -7.25 11.70
C SER A 36 7.92 -8.72 11.46
N THR A 37 8.89 -9.64 11.43
CA THR A 37 8.58 -11.08 11.37
C THR A 37 7.86 -11.48 12.64
N GLN A 38 6.62 -11.96 12.48
CA GLN A 38 5.68 -12.19 13.58
C GLN A 38 5.59 -13.67 13.96
N ASN A 39 5.67 -14.53 12.95
CA ASN A 39 5.61 -15.99 13.16
C ASN A 39 6.30 -16.75 12.02
N VAL A 40 6.74 -17.94 12.31
CA VAL A 40 7.21 -18.94 11.34
C VAL A 40 6.66 -20.30 11.74
N ILE A 41 6.15 -21.03 10.77
CA ILE A 41 5.63 -22.39 10.95
C ILE A 41 6.28 -23.27 9.90
N ASP A 42 6.95 -24.32 10.34
CA ASP A 42 7.53 -25.32 9.48
C ASP A 42 6.62 -26.55 9.44
N THR A 43 6.30 -26.99 8.23
CA THR A 43 5.62 -28.25 7.95
C THR A 43 6.57 -29.19 7.24
N LYS A 44 6.18 -30.44 7.02
CA LYS A 44 7.02 -31.40 6.30
C LYS A 44 7.52 -30.83 4.96
N ASP A 45 6.64 -30.20 4.19
CA ASP A 45 6.91 -29.80 2.81
C ASP A 45 7.07 -28.28 2.61
N LYS A 46 6.60 -27.46 3.56
CA LYS A 46 6.53 -26.00 3.40
C LYS A 46 6.99 -25.26 4.65
N VAL A 47 7.50 -24.05 4.46
CA VAL A 47 7.74 -23.08 5.54
C VAL A 47 6.82 -21.88 5.31
N TYR A 48 5.92 -21.65 6.26
CA TYR A 48 5.06 -20.47 6.28
C TYR A 48 5.69 -19.41 7.18
N SER A 49 5.73 -18.19 6.71
CA SER A 49 6.19 -17.05 7.51
C SER A 49 5.22 -15.88 7.43
N LEU A 50 4.82 -15.38 8.60
CA LEU A 50 4.05 -14.16 8.72
C LEU A 50 5.02 -13.00 8.93
N VAL A 51 5.12 -12.15 7.92
CA VAL A 51 6.02 -11.01 7.90
C VAL A 51 5.22 -9.78 7.48
N ASN A 52 5.18 -8.77 8.33
CA ASN A 52 4.49 -7.52 8.03
C ASN A 52 3.03 -7.72 7.59
N ASN A 53 2.29 -8.57 8.33
CA ASN A 53 0.90 -8.94 8.08
C ASN A 53 0.64 -9.65 6.72
N SER A 54 1.70 -10.07 6.03
CA SER A 54 1.66 -10.84 4.79
C SER A 54 2.14 -12.27 5.01
N LEU A 55 1.46 -13.23 4.40
CA LEU A 55 1.78 -14.66 4.52
C LEU A 55 2.65 -15.10 3.35
N TYR A 56 3.85 -15.52 3.65
CA TYR A 56 4.77 -16.14 2.69
C TYR A 56 4.76 -17.65 2.86
N CYS A 57 4.76 -18.37 1.74
CA CYS A 57 4.83 -19.82 1.66
C CYS A 57 6.06 -20.21 0.84
N PHE A 58 7.04 -20.86 1.48
CA PHE A 58 8.19 -21.44 0.84
C PHE A 58 7.98 -22.95 0.66
N ASP A 59 8.08 -23.44 -0.57
CA ASP A 59 8.01 -24.85 -0.91
C ASP A 59 9.41 -25.47 -0.87
N LYS A 60 9.61 -26.45 -0.01
CA LYS A 60 10.93 -27.08 0.22
C LYS A 60 11.41 -27.90 -0.97
N SER A 61 10.50 -28.42 -1.82
CA SER A 61 10.83 -29.25 -2.97
C SER A 61 11.24 -28.40 -4.18
N THR A 62 10.45 -27.40 -4.53
CA THR A 62 10.66 -26.53 -5.69
C THR A 62 11.59 -25.36 -5.39
N LYS A 63 11.82 -25.05 -4.11
CA LYS A 63 12.56 -23.87 -3.62
C LYS A 63 11.89 -22.54 -4.01
N ALA A 64 10.63 -22.59 -4.43
CA ALA A 64 9.85 -21.41 -4.76
C ALA A 64 9.27 -20.78 -3.48
N GLN A 65 9.25 -19.45 -3.45
CA GLN A 65 8.57 -18.70 -2.40
C GLN A 65 7.45 -17.87 -3.00
N THR A 66 6.23 -18.09 -2.54
CA THR A 66 5.03 -17.39 -2.98
C THR A 66 4.44 -16.56 -1.85
N VAL A 67 3.74 -15.49 -2.21
CA VAL A 67 2.94 -14.71 -1.27
C VAL A 67 1.50 -15.17 -1.40
N LEU A 68 0.89 -15.58 -0.28
CA LEU A 68 -0.54 -15.87 -0.22
C LEU A 68 -1.27 -14.57 0.15
N SER A 69 -2.19 -14.16 -0.70
CA SER A 69 -2.94 -12.92 -0.56
C SER A 69 -4.38 -13.09 -1.05
N ASN A 70 -5.21 -12.10 -0.85
CA ASN A 70 -6.57 -12.06 -1.35
C ASN A 70 -6.68 -12.09 -2.89
N GLN A 71 -5.57 -11.93 -3.58
CA GLN A 71 -5.53 -12.00 -5.05
C GLN A 71 -5.42 -13.41 -5.57
N ASN A 72 -4.89 -14.32 -4.78
CA ASN A 72 -4.64 -15.67 -5.23
C ASN A 72 -5.35 -16.75 -4.44
N GLN A 73 -5.86 -16.50 -3.24
CA GLN A 73 -6.60 -17.52 -2.49
C GLN A 73 -7.27 -17.01 -1.21
N LEU A 74 -6.67 -16.03 -0.52
CA LEU A 74 -7.12 -15.60 0.79
C LEU A 74 -8.33 -14.66 0.73
N SER A 75 -9.11 -14.62 1.80
CA SER A 75 -10.32 -13.80 1.89
C SER A 75 -10.09 -12.41 2.48
N GLY A 76 -8.89 -12.12 3.00
CA GLY A 76 -8.52 -10.84 3.62
C GLY A 76 -7.12 -10.37 3.25
N THR A 77 -6.74 -9.18 3.72
CA THR A 77 -5.47 -8.51 3.39
C THR A 77 -4.48 -8.44 4.53
N LEU A 78 -4.94 -8.18 5.76
CA LEU A 78 -4.09 -8.00 6.93
C LEU A 78 -4.21 -9.18 7.87
N ILE A 79 -3.22 -10.08 7.81
CA ILE A 79 -3.19 -11.27 8.67
C ILE A 79 -2.67 -10.87 10.04
N SER A 80 -3.46 -11.10 11.08
CA SER A 80 -3.11 -10.85 12.48
C SER A 80 -2.40 -12.03 13.14
N GLY A 81 -2.64 -13.25 12.66
CA GLY A 81 -2.01 -14.47 13.20
C GLY A 81 -2.08 -15.65 12.24
N ILE A 82 -1.14 -16.57 12.40
CA ILE A 82 -1.15 -17.88 11.73
C ILE A 82 -0.95 -18.99 12.75
N TYR A 83 -1.71 -20.07 12.60
CA TYR A 83 -1.75 -21.22 13.51
C TYR A 83 -1.81 -22.49 12.69
N TYR A 84 -1.07 -23.52 13.07
CA TYR A 84 -1.04 -24.77 12.32
C TYR A 84 -1.51 -25.96 13.14
N ASN A 85 -2.47 -26.68 12.61
CA ASN A 85 -2.90 -27.96 13.17
C ASN A 85 -2.00 -29.07 12.65
N ASN A 86 -1.09 -29.55 13.51
CA ASN A 86 -0.11 -30.59 13.15
C ASN A 86 -0.76 -31.95 12.89
N ASP A 87 -1.89 -32.24 13.51
CA ASP A 87 -2.56 -33.54 13.39
C ASP A 87 -3.41 -33.62 12.12
N LYS A 88 -4.09 -32.56 11.76
CA LYS A 88 -5.00 -32.46 10.61
C LYS A 88 -4.38 -31.77 9.38
N LYS A 89 -3.16 -31.25 9.48
CA LYS A 89 -2.36 -30.67 8.38
C LYS A 89 -3.06 -29.51 7.65
N TYR A 90 -3.54 -28.51 8.40
CA TYR A 90 -4.05 -27.27 7.84
C TYR A 90 -3.55 -26.04 8.63
N LEU A 91 -3.46 -24.92 7.95
CA LEU A 91 -3.11 -23.62 8.52
C LEU A 91 -4.39 -22.81 8.75
N VAL A 92 -4.49 -22.13 9.88
CA VAL A 92 -5.52 -21.12 10.16
C VAL A 92 -4.87 -19.75 10.07
N ALA A 93 -5.39 -18.87 9.22
CA ALA A 93 -5.02 -17.47 9.18
C ALA A 93 -6.17 -16.62 9.75
N THR A 94 -5.85 -15.77 10.71
CA THR A 94 -6.80 -14.79 11.27
C THR A 94 -6.46 -13.40 10.77
N TYR A 95 -7.48 -12.54 10.66
CA TYR A 95 -7.34 -11.19 10.14
C TYR A 95 -7.67 -10.13 11.19
N ASP A 96 -7.20 -8.93 11.00
CA ASP A 96 -7.47 -7.79 11.88
C ASP A 96 -8.97 -7.38 11.89
N ASP A 97 -9.71 -7.68 10.82
CA ASP A 97 -11.16 -7.51 10.71
C ASP A 97 -11.97 -8.67 11.32
N SER A 98 -11.28 -9.61 11.98
CA SER A 98 -11.86 -10.82 12.62
C SER A 98 -12.39 -11.88 11.64
N ASN A 99 -11.98 -11.83 10.37
CA ASN A 99 -12.18 -12.91 9.43
C ASN A 99 -11.23 -14.10 9.72
N ILE A 100 -11.54 -15.29 9.21
CA ILE A 100 -10.72 -16.48 9.36
C ILE A 100 -10.68 -17.22 8.05
N ASP A 101 -9.48 -17.65 7.62
CA ASP A 101 -9.28 -18.62 6.56
C ASP A 101 -8.64 -19.90 7.09
N ILE A 102 -9.16 -21.03 6.68
CA ILE A 102 -8.58 -22.35 6.90
C ILE A 102 -7.97 -22.83 5.59
N ILE A 103 -6.66 -23.02 5.58
CA ILE A 103 -5.84 -23.32 4.40
C ILE A 103 -5.39 -24.76 4.49
N ALA A 104 -5.96 -25.63 3.69
CA ALA A 104 -5.57 -27.04 3.61
C ALA A 104 -4.17 -27.19 2.95
N GLU A 105 -3.48 -28.30 3.19
CA GLU A 105 -2.15 -28.58 2.64
C GLU A 105 -2.10 -28.54 1.11
N ASN A 106 -3.19 -28.90 0.43
CA ASN A 106 -3.35 -28.80 -1.02
C ASN A 106 -3.63 -27.37 -1.52
N GLY A 107 -3.64 -26.38 -0.64
CA GLY A 107 -3.86 -24.97 -0.96
C GLY A 107 -5.35 -24.55 -1.02
N LYS A 108 -6.31 -25.46 -0.83
CA LYS A 108 -7.73 -25.09 -0.78
C LYS A 108 -7.98 -24.21 0.45
N VAL A 109 -8.63 -23.06 0.24
CA VAL A 109 -9.02 -22.14 1.31
C VAL A 109 -10.53 -22.28 1.58
N THR A 110 -10.86 -22.35 2.88
CA THR A 110 -12.24 -22.27 3.36
C THR A 110 -12.36 -21.05 4.27
N ASN A 111 -13.21 -20.11 3.90
CA ASN A 111 -13.44 -18.88 4.66
C ASN A 111 -14.53 -19.06 5.73
N ILE A 112 -14.31 -18.52 6.92
CA ILE A 112 -15.25 -18.49 8.05
C ILE A 112 -15.47 -17.01 8.46
N PRO A 113 -16.38 -16.27 7.79
CA PRO A 113 -16.59 -14.86 8.03
C PRO A 113 -17.49 -14.54 9.23
N ASN A 114 -18.04 -15.53 9.89
CA ASN A 114 -19.12 -15.40 10.89
C ASN A 114 -18.79 -14.42 12.03
N ILE A 115 -17.53 -14.33 12.49
CA ILE A 115 -17.15 -13.38 13.54
C ILE A 115 -17.09 -11.97 12.96
N LYS A 116 -16.52 -11.80 11.77
CA LYS A 116 -16.46 -10.53 11.06
C LYS A 116 -17.86 -9.96 10.80
N ASP A 117 -18.79 -10.81 10.37
CA ASP A 117 -20.13 -10.40 9.94
C ASP A 117 -21.13 -10.31 11.11
N ALA A 118 -20.73 -10.73 12.32
CA ALA A 118 -21.59 -10.70 13.49
C ALA A 118 -21.96 -9.26 13.88
N VAL A 119 -23.26 -9.01 14.09
CA VAL A 119 -23.75 -7.73 14.62
C VAL A 119 -23.72 -7.78 16.14
N MET A 120 -22.72 -7.12 16.73
CA MET A 120 -22.55 -7.06 18.19
C MET A 120 -21.84 -5.76 18.60
N THR A 121 -22.03 -5.35 19.85
CA THR A 121 -21.38 -4.15 20.42
C THR A 121 -20.00 -4.45 21.04
N GLN A 122 -19.73 -5.70 21.33
CA GLN A 122 -18.46 -6.15 21.91
C GLN A 122 -17.35 -6.22 20.87
N SER A 123 -16.10 -6.13 21.33
CA SER A 123 -14.92 -6.29 20.47
C SER A 123 -14.87 -7.69 19.87
N ARG A 124 -14.74 -7.78 18.55
CA ARG A 124 -14.61 -9.05 17.81
C ARG A 124 -13.18 -9.50 17.61
N VAL A 125 -12.19 -8.72 18.04
CA VAL A 125 -10.74 -9.02 17.84
C VAL A 125 -10.45 -10.48 18.21
N ILE A 126 -9.77 -11.20 17.30
CA ILE A 126 -9.30 -12.54 17.55
C ILE A 126 -7.96 -12.47 18.28
N ASN A 127 -7.89 -13.05 19.46
CA ASN A 127 -6.72 -13.01 20.33
C ASN A 127 -5.83 -14.24 20.18
N ASP A 128 -6.42 -15.41 19.94
CA ASP A 128 -5.69 -16.69 19.87
C ASP A 128 -6.52 -17.77 19.17
N VAL A 129 -5.84 -18.78 18.63
CA VAL A 129 -6.45 -20.00 18.09
C VAL A 129 -5.71 -21.22 18.65
N THR A 130 -6.48 -22.19 19.16
CA THR A 130 -5.95 -23.45 19.65
C THR A 130 -6.73 -24.63 19.06
N PHE A 131 -6.15 -25.83 19.12
CA PHE A 131 -6.72 -27.03 18.53
C PHE A 131 -6.87 -28.11 19.61
N SER A 132 -7.97 -28.85 19.58
CA SER A 132 -8.17 -30.05 20.42
C SER A 132 -9.14 -31.00 19.71
N GLY A 133 -8.64 -32.18 19.32
CA GLY A 133 -9.40 -33.17 18.55
C GLY A 133 -9.93 -32.56 17.25
N ASP A 134 -11.25 -32.61 17.04
CA ASP A 134 -11.93 -32.06 15.88
C ASP A 134 -12.41 -30.61 16.08
N LYS A 135 -11.87 -29.90 17.09
CA LYS A 135 -12.30 -28.56 17.45
C LYS A 135 -11.18 -27.53 17.25
N ILE A 136 -11.56 -26.40 16.68
CA ILE A 136 -10.75 -25.19 16.63
C ILE A 136 -11.37 -24.18 17.60
N PHE A 137 -10.64 -23.82 18.64
CA PHE A 137 -11.04 -22.80 19.60
C PHE A 137 -10.49 -21.45 19.15
N VAL A 138 -11.36 -20.44 19.09
CA VAL A 138 -11.01 -19.06 18.73
C VAL A 138 -11.33 -18.13 19.89
N ALA A 139 -10.32 -17.66 20.59
CA ALA A 139 -10.46 -16.69 21.68
C ALA A 139 -10.65 -15.28 21.11
N THR A 140 -11.61 -14.55 21.64
CA THR A 140 -12.03 -13.24 21.10
C THR A 140 -12.17 -12.16 22.16
N GLY A 141 -12.37 -10.92 21.75
CA GLY A 141 -12.66 -9.80 22.64
C GLY A 141 -14.01 -9.89 23.37
N PHE A 142 -14.94 -10.74 22.93
CA PHE A 142 -16.25 -10.93 23.55
C PHE A 142 -16.38 -12.24 24.35
N GLY A 143 -15.47 -13.18 24.17
CA GLY A 143 -15.54 -14.55 24.68
C GLY A 143 -14.79 -15.49 23.75
N PHE A 144 -15.43 -16.58 23.31
CA PHE A 144 -14.80 -17.49 22.32
C PHE A 144 -15.84 -18.18 21.44
N VAL A 145 -15.38 -18.71 20.32
CA VAL A 145 -16.14 -19.62 19.47
C VAL A 145 -15.40 -20.93 19.28
N VAL A 146 -16.14 -22.01 18.96
CA VAL A 146 -15.61 -23.31 18.61
C VAL A 146 -16.05 -23.64 17.19
N ILE A 147 -15.10 -23.96 16.32
CA ILE A 147 -15.32 -24.41 14.95
C ILE A 147 -15.11 -25.93 14.92
N ASP A 148 -16.07 -26.65 14.34
CA ASP A 148 -15.92 -28.05 13.98
C ASP A 148 -15.07 -28.11 12.70
N ASP A 149 -13.88 -28.72 12.77
CA ASP A 149 -12.91 -28.67 11.66
C ASP A 149 -13.29 -29.60 10.49
N ALA A 150 -14.12 -30.61 10.74
CA ALA A 150 -14.63 -31.49 9.67
C ALA A 150 -15.75 -30.82 8.87
N LYS A 151 -16.59 -30.02 9.54
CA LYS A 151 -17.72 -29.30 8.91
C LYS A 151 -17.34 -27.90 8.48
N MET A 152 -16.21 -27.35 8.98
CA MET A 152 -15.79 -25.96 8.77
C MET A 152 -16.87 -24.96 9.17
N GLN A 153 -17.49 -25.17 10.33
CA GLN A 153 -18.63 -24.37 10.82
C GLN A 153 -18.50 -24.12 12.33
N ILE A 154 -18.95 -22.92 12.77
CA ILE A 154 -19.06 -22.62 14.18
C ILE A 154 -20.15 -23.48 14.80
N THR A 155 -19.82 -24.24 15.82
CA THR A 155 -20.72 -25.12 16.57
C THR A 155 -21.02 -24.61 17.96
N GLU A 156 -20.17 -23.76 18.50
CA GLU A 156 -20.34 -23.20 19.84
C GLU A 156 -19.91 -21.73 19.84
N THR A 157 -20.71 -20.85 20.46
CA THR A 157 -20.38 -19.44 20.70
C THR A 157 -20.64 -19.13 22.16
N ARG A 158 -19.62 -18.60 22.86
CA ARG A 158 -19.71 -18.15 24.26
C ARG A 158 -19.45 -16.66 24.32
N VAL A 159 -20.47 -15.89 24.72
CA VAL A 159 -20.39 -14.44 24.89
C VAL A 159 -20.30 -14.14 26.38
N PHE A 160 -19.08 -13.84 26.83
CA PHE A 160 -18.82 -13.53 28.23
C PHE A 160 -18.81 -12.04 28.54
N SER A 161 -18.94 -11.19 27.50
CA SER A 161 -18.72 -9.74 27.58
C SER A 161 -17.37 -9.37 28.20
N ARG A 162 -16.42 -10.28 28.11
CA ARG A 162 -15.02 -10.15 28.55
C ARG A 162 -14.09 -10.71 27.48
N SER A 163 -12.96 -10.05 27.29
CA SER A 163 -11.91 -10.53 26.39
C SER A 163 -11.28 -11.78 26.95
N ILE A 164 -11.09 -12.77 26.08
CA ILE A 164 -10.39 -14.03 26.38
C ILE A 164 -9.03 -13.99 25.64
N SER A 165 -7.93 -14.20 26.37
CA SER A 165 -6.58 -14.22 25.75
C SER A 165 -6.26 -15.55 25.06
N SER A 166 -6.76 -16.66 25.60
CA SER A 166 -6.67 -18.00 25.02
C SER A 166 -7.69 -18.95 25.63
N VAL A 167 -8.11 -19.97 24.90
CA VAL A 167 -9.01 -21.02 25.37
C VAL A 167 -8.65 -22.34 24.70
N GLY A 168 -8.75 -23.45 25.40
CA GLY A 168 -8.51 -24.78 24.82
C GLY A 168 -8.95 -25.90 25.73
N GLU A 169 -8.98 -27.12 25.21
CA GLU A 169 -9.21 -28.33 25.98
C GLU A 169 -7.87 -29.03 26.20
N VAL A 170 -7.62 -29.47 27.45
CA VAL A 170 -6.42 -30.16 27.93
C VAL A 170 -6.88 -31.35 28.72
N GLY A 171 -6.73 -32.56 28.15
CA GLY A 171 -7.37 -33.75 28.64
C GLY A 171 -8.89 -33.56 28.76
N LYS A 172 -9.45 -33.81 29.95
CA LYS A 172 -10.90 -33.60 30.19
C LYS A 172 -11.30 -32.17 30.57
N TRP A 173 -10.35 -31.20 30.60
CA TRP A 173 -10.54 -29.87 31.10
C TRP A 173 -10.60 -28.83 29.98
N ARG A 174 -11.61 -27.97 29.99
CA ARG A 174 -11.62 -26.71 29.23
C ARG A 174 -11.01 -25.62 30.09
N VAL A 175 -9.97 -24.95 29.59
CA VAL A 175 -9.22 -23.94 30.32
C VAL A 175 -9.33 -22.60 29.54
N VAL A 176 -9.62 -21.53 30.27
CA VAL A 176 -9.87 -20.18 29.71
C VAL A 176 -8.97 -19.17 30.40
N PHE A 177 -8.12 -18.50 29.61
CA PHE A 177 -7.20 -17.46 30.07
C PHE A 177 -7.76 -16.07 29.74
N LEU A 178 -7.70 -15.15 30.71
CA LEU A 178 -8.10 -13.76 30.55
C LEU A 178 -6.87 -12.84 30.51
N PRO A 179 -6.99 -11.66 29.90
CA PRO A 179 -5.86 -10.70 29.85
C PRO A 179 -5.35 -10.24 31.22
N ASN A 180 -6.22 -10.22 32.21
CA ASN A 180 -5.98 -9.71 33.58
C ASN A 180 -5.44 -10.73 34.58
N GLN A 181 -4.75 -11.80 34.13
CA GLN A 181 -4.15 -12.85 34.95
C GLN A 181 -5.10 -13.93 35.49
N GLU A 182 -6.40 -13.78 35.30
CA GLU A 182 -7.38 -14.78 35.72
C GLU A 182 -7.35 -15.99 34.77
N VAL A 183 -7.43 -17.18 35.34
CA VAL A 183 -7.57 -18.44 34.61
C VAL A 183 -8.71 -19.26 35.21
N TYR A 184 -9.60 -19.68 34.33
CA TYR A 184 -10.79 -20.43 34.69
C TYR A 184 -10.78 -21.79 34.00
N TYR A 185 -11.44 -22.80 34.63
CA TYR A 185 -11.57 -24.13 34.08
C TYR A 185 -12.91 -24.78 34.39
N CYS A 186 -13.27 -25.78 33.62
CA CYS A 186 -14.39 -26.68 33.89
C CYS A 186 -14.17 -28.01 33.17
N PRO A 187 -14.91 -29.10 33.53
CA PRO A 187 -14.97 -30.29 32.68
C PRO A 187 -15.49 -29.91 31.27
N ALA A 188 -14.80 -30.40 30.23
CA ALA A 188 -15.10 -30.01 28.83
C ALA A 188 -16.46 -30.49 28.37
N ASP A 189 -16.94 -31.62 28.89
CA ASP A 189 -18.26 -32.21 28.59
C ASP A 189 -19.41 -31.52 29.33
N LYS A 190 -19.12 -30.65 30.32
CA LYS A 190 -20.09 -29.92 31.15
C LYS A 190 -19.85 -28.40 31.11
N ALA A 191 -19.25 -27.89 30.02
CA ALA A 191 -18.86 -26.50 29.94
C ALA A 191 -20.06 -25.53 30.03
N PRO A 192 -20.11 -24.64 31.05
CA PRO A 192 -21.18 -23.68 31.24
C PRO A 192 -21.29 -22.66 30.10
N GLU A 193 -22.49 -22.09 29.93
CA GLU A 193 -22.69 -21.03 28.91
C GLU A 193 -22.15 -19.67 29.35
N TRP A 194 -21.90 -19.45 30.62
CA TRP A 194 -21.46 -18.18 31.20
C TRP A 194 -20.20 -18.38 32.07
N LEU A 195 -19.31 -17.39 32.09
CA LEU A 195 -18.00 -17.50 32.74
C LEU A 195 -18.07 -17.80 34.25
N GLY A 196 -19.08 -17.27 34.96
CA GLY A 196 -19.25 -17.53 36.40
C GLY A 196 -19.59 -18.99 36.76
N GLY A 197 -19.91 -19.85 35.79
CA GLY A 197 -20.05 -21.28 35.97
C GLY A 197 -18.72 -22.05 35.92
N TYR A 198 -17.62 -21.42 35.46
CA TYR A 198 -16.28 -21.97 35.48
C TYR A 198 -15.64 -21.75 36.87
N LYS A 199 -14.77 -22.67 37.28
CA LYS A 199 -13.99 -22.53 38.53
C LYS A 199 -12.73 -21.71 38.25
N ALA A 200 -12.41 -20.77 39.16
CA ALA A 200 -11.15 -20.04 39.09
C ALA A 200 -9.99 -20.91 39.59
N THR A 201 -8.83 -20.82 38.94
CA THR A 201 -7.60 -21.46 39.41
C THR A 201 -6.89 -20.61 40.45
N THR A 202 -5.95 -21.22 41.18
CA THR A 202 -5.07 -20.53 42.14
C THR A 202 -3.72 -20.07 41.54
N ILE A 203 -3.47 -20.37 40.25
CA ILE A 203 -2.21 -19.94 39.62
C ILE A 203 -2.22 -18.43 39.39
N ALA A 204 -1.08 -17.80 39.69
CA ALA A 204 -0.92 -16.34 39.55
C ALA A 204 -0.03 -15.97 38.35
N ASN A 205 -0.05 -14.69 37.99
CA ASN A 205 0.83 -14.09 36.98
C ASN A 205 0.65 -14.67 35.58
N MET A 206 -0.60 -14.93 35.12
CA MET A 206 -0.94 -15.49 33.81
C MET A 206 -1.44 -14.45 32.80
N ALA A 207 -1.08 -13.18 32.96
CA ALA A 207 -1.53 -12.11 32.09
C ALA A 207 -1.26 -12.41 30.60
N ASN A 208 -2.29 -12.21 29.77
CA ASN A 208 -2.26 -12.47 28.33
C ASN A 208 -1.76 -13.85 27.93
N GLY A 209 -1.97 -14.86 28.84
CA GLY A 209 -1.51 -16.23 28.61
C GLY A 209 -2.11 -16.82 27.33
N LYS A 210 -1.26 -17.44 26.49
CA LYS A 210 -1.64 -18.21 25.31
C LYS A 210 -1.19 -19.65 25.46
N ILE A 211 -2.11 -20.58 25.20
CA ILE A 211 -1.97 -22.00 25.48
C ILE A 211 -1.27 -22.72 24.31
N LEU A 212 -0.30 -23.58 24.63
CA LEU A 212 0.15 -24.68 23.79
C LEU A 212 0.09 -25.99 24.61
N ALA A 213 -0.85 -26.85 24.28
CA ALA A 213 -0.97 -28.14 24.96
C ALA A 213 0.25 -29.05 24.66
N ILE A 214 0.84 -29.61 25.70
CA ILE A 214 1.91 -30.64 25.61
C ILE A 214 1.29 -32.04 25.59
N ASN A 215 0.43 -32.30 26.58
CA ASN A 215 -0.31 -33.54 26.75
C ASN A 215 -1.58 -33.28 27.54
N ASP A 216 -2.31 -34.34 27.93
CA ASP A 216 -3.61 -34.23 28.63
C ASP A 216 -3.55 -33.59 30.03
N ALA A 217 -2.35 -33.29 30.54
CA ALA A 217 -2.15 -32.75 31.88
C ALA A 217 -1.19 -31.55 31.93
N THR A 218 -0.58 -31.17 30.80
CA THR A 218 0.46 -30.15 30.81
C THR A 218 0.33 -29.23 29.63
N ILE A 219 0.50 -27.92 29.87
CA ILE A 219 0.54 -26.87 28.86
C ILE A 219 1.78 -25.97 29.01
N LEU A 220 2.27 -25.46 27.90
CA LEU A 220 3.12 -24.28 27.89
C LEU A 220 2.23 -23.04 27.72
N VAL A 221 2.50 -22.03 28.53
CA VAL A 221 1.78 -20.74 28.46
C VAL A 221 2.77 -19.65 28.06
N LYS A 222 2.58 -19.16 26.87
CA LYS A 222 3.27 -17.96 26.37
C LYS A 222 2.63 -16.73 26.97
N GLN A 223 3.44 -15.81 27.52
CA GLN A 223 2.98 -14.57 28.16
C GLN A 223 3.82 -13.37 27.72
N ASP A 224 3.38 -12.16 28.07
CA ASP A 224 4.07 -10.89 27.71
C ASP A 224 5.46 -10.75 28.33
N LYS A 225 5.77 -11.47 29.40
CA LYS A 225 7.03 -11.34 30.14
C LYS A 225 7.74 -12.66 30.41
N ARG A 226 7.11 -13.81 30.11
CA ARG A 226 7.69 -15.13 30.43
C ARG A 226 7.10 -16.27 29.61
N LEU A 227 7.77 -17.40 29.64
CA LEU A 227 7.24 -18.68 29.22
C LEU A 227 7.08 -19.56 30.47
N THR A 228 5.89 -20.10 30.71
CA THR A 228 5.53 -20.86 31.91
C THR A 228 5.03 -22.24 31.52
N LYS A 229 5.45 -23.26 32.25
CA LYS A 229 4.85 -24.59 32.23
C LYS A 229 3.76 -24.65 33.29
N VAL A 230 2.58 -25.13 32.94
CA VAL A 230 1.46 -25.36 33.86
C VAL A 230 1.09 -26.82 33.81
N THR A 231 1.03 -27.45 34.99
CA THR A 231 0.59 -28.82 35.15
C THR A 231 -0.80 -28.85 35.80
N ILE A 232 -1.69 -29.65 35.24
CA ILE A 232 -3.07 -29.85 35.71
C ILE A 232 -3.17 -31.23 36.31
N THR A 233 -3.48 -31.28 37.59
CA THR A 233 -3.69 -32.53 38.30
C THR A 233 -5.17 -32.72 38.59
N ASP A 234 -5.73 -33.80 38.06
CA ASP A 234 -7.12 -34.19 38.30
C ASP A 234 -7.27 -34.72 39.74
N SER A 235 -8.25 -34.21 40.48
CA SER A 235 -8.57 -34.62 41.84
C SER A 235 -9.60 -35.76 41.91
N GLY A 236 -10.08 -36.28 40.77
CA GLY A 236 -11.09 -37.35 40.69
C GLY A 236 -12.55 -36.91 40.90
N THR A 237 -12.77 -35.63 41.19
CA THR A 237 -14.09 -34.97 41.26
C THR A 237 -14.08 -33.85 40.25
N ASP A 238 -15.12 -33.31 39.74
CA ASP A 238 -15.10 -32.21 38.75
C ASP A 238 -14.25 -31.00 39.19
N GLU A 239 -13.03 -31.30 39.70
CA GLU A 239 -12.02 -30.38 40.22
C GLU A 239 -10.62 -30.75 39.76
N ALA A 240 -9.79 -29.74 39.51
CA ALA A 240 -8.40 -29.87 39.17
C ALA A 240 -7.52 -28.92 39.98
N THR A 241 -6.29 -29.32 40.26
CA THR A 241 -5.26 -28.46 40.85
C THR A 241 -4.30 -28.02 39.74
N PHE A 242 -3.96 -26.75 39.73
CA PHE A 242 -3.04 -26.16 38.77
C PHE A 242 -1.76 -25.75 39.47
N THR A 243 -0.63 -26.15 38.92
CA THR A 243 0.70 -25.73 39.38
C THR A 243 1.46 -25.10 38.22
N SER A 244 2.25 -24.06 38.50
CA SER A 244 3.00 -23.35 37.46
C SER A 244 4.47 -23.24 37.79
N THR A 245 5.33 -23.37 36.76
CA THR A 245 6.77 -23.21 36.84
C THR A 245 7.24 -22.30 35.69
N SER A 246 7.92 -21.22 36.04
CA SER A 246 8.53 -20.36 35.02
C SER A 246 9.70 -21.07 34.36
N LEU A 247 9.71 -21.13 33.03
CA LEU A 247 10.78 -21.72 32.25
C LEU A 247 11.79 -20.69 31.77
N VAL A 248 11.29 -19.54 31.30
CA VAL A 248 12.10 -18.42 30.78
C VAL A 248 11.44 -17.09 31.18
N GLU A 249 12.19 -16.22 31.85
CA GLU A 249 11.74 -14.87 32.25
C GLU A 249 11.94 -13.85 31.11
N ALA A 250 11.33 -14.13 29.96
CA ALA A 250 11.29 -13.26 28.80
C ALA A 250 10.07 -13.61 27.94
N ALA A 251 9.54 -12.61 27.20
CA ALA A 251 8.41 -12.79 26.30
C ALA A 251 8.82 -13.52 25.02
N PRO A 252 8.36 -14.75 24.76
CA PRO A 252 8.61 -15.42 23.50
C PRO A 252 7.79 -14.79 22.37
N THR A 253 8.38 -14.69 21.18
CA THR A 253 7.67 -14.24 19.96
C THR A 253 6.66 -15.32 19.54
N ASN A 254 7.11 -16.58 19.45
CA ASN A 254 6.23 -17.73 19.27
C ASN A 254 6.75 -18.95 20.02
N VAL A 255 5.86 -19.92 20.25
CA VAL A 255 6.18 -21.24 20.79
C VAL A 255 5.53 -22.28 19.91
N GLN A 256 6.24 -23.34 19.58
CA GLN A 256 5.76 -24.37 18.66
C GLN A 256 6.26 -25.77 19.04
N LYS A 257 5.51 -26.80 18.64
CA LYS A 257 5.90 -28.19 18.73
C LYS A 257 6.92 -28.51 17.64
N THR A 258 7.91 -29.36 17.97
CA THR A 258 8.92 -29.88 17.04
C THR A 258 8.92 -31.43 17.08
N ALA A 259 9.71 -32.05 16.24
CA ALA A 259 9.85 -33.53 16.23
C ALA A 259 10.32 -34.13 17.57
N THR A 260 11.08 -33.37 18.34
CA THR A 260 11.72 -33.88 19.60
C THR A 260 11.26 -33.14 20.85
N GLY A 261 10.31 -32.20 20.73
CA GLY A 261 9.85 -31.42 21.88
C GLY A 261 9.24 -30.08 21.44
N TYR A 262 9.74 -28.98 22.01
CA TYR A 262 9.21 -27.64 21.79
C TYR A 262 10.32 -26.63 21.51
N LEU A 263 9.99 -25.59 20.77
CA LEU A 263 10.88 -24.48 20.44
C LEU A 263 10.18 -23.15 20.77
N ALA A 264 10.86 -22.26 21.49
CA ALA A 264 10.40 -20.92 21.79
C ALA A 264 11.38 -19.89 21.23
N ASN A 265 10.89 -19.02 20.35
CA ASN A 265 11.66 -17.94 19.72
C ASN A 265 11.57 -16.64 20.50
N PHE A 266 12.69 -15.93 20.58
CA PHE A 266 12.81 -14.57 21.16
C PHE A 266 13.47 -13.65 20.13
N PHE A 267 12.70 -13.28 19.12
CA PHE A 267 13.19 -12.60 17.92
C PHE A 267 13.95 -11.30 18.21
N ALA A 268 13.37 -10.42 19.04
CA ALA A 268 14.02 -9.16 19.40
C ALA A 268 15.33 -9.35 20.17
N ALA A 269 15.43 -10.42 20.96
CA ALA A 269 16.58 -10.75 21.79
C ALA A 269 17.59 -11.66 21.09
N LYS A 270 17.33 -12.06 19.83
CA LYS A 270 18.23 -12.86 18.97
C LYS A 270 18.62 -14.20 19.56
N TYR A 271 17.68 -14.94 20.14
CA TYR A 271 17.89 -16.30 20.61
C TYR A 271 16.61 -17.13 20.57
N TYR A 272 16.75 -18.43 20.71
CA TYR A 272 15.66 -19.37 20.94
C TYR A 272 16.02 -20.38 22.03
N TYR A 273 14.99 -21.01 22.58
CA TYR A 273 15.11 -22.16 23.45
C TYR A 273 14.51 -23.41 22.80
N THR A 274 15.14 -24.56 23.04
CA THR A 274 14.54 -25.87 22.80
C THR A 274 14.19 -26.51 24.13
N PHE A 275 13.13 -27.29 24.15
CA PHE A 275 12.62 -28.04 25.29
C PHE A 275 12.35 -29.48 24.86
N ASP A 276 12.44 -30.44 25.80
CA ASP A 276 12.03 -31.83 25.56
C ASP A 276 10.51 -31.98 25.38
N ALA A 277 10.04 -33.22 25.19
CA ALA A 277 8.63 -33.53 24.96
C ALA A 277 7.71 -33.20 26.16
N GLU A 278 8.28 -33.16 27.38
CA GLU A 278 7.59 -32.79 28.63
C GLU A 278 7.71 -31.29 28.94
N GLY A 279 8.32 -30.50 28.05
CA GLY A 279 8.53 -29.06 28.24
C GLY A 279 9.59 -28.76 29.32
N GLY A 280 10.54 -29.67 29.53
CA GLY A 280 11.70 -29.52 30.41
C GLY A 280 13.00 -29.31 29.60
N ASN A 281 14.15 -29.44 30.30
CA ASN A 281 15.50 -29.46 29.71
C ASN A 281 15.77 -28.30 28.73
N ALA A 282 15.51 -27.06 29.16
CA ALA A 282 15.66 -25.86 28.35
C ALA A 282 17.10 -25.64 27.88
N ALA A 283 17.32 -25.59 26.56
CA ALA A 283 18.62 -25.29 25.97
C ALA A 283 18.55 -24.02 25.11
N LYS A 284 19.38 -23.02 25.47
CA LYS A 284 19.43 -21.73 24.79
C LYS A 284 20.42 -21.75 23.64
N LYS A 285 20.00 -21.19 22.48
CA LYS A 285 20.87 -20.92 21.34
C LYS A 285 20.71 -19.47 20.86
N THR A 286 21.83 -18.79 20.55
CA THR A 286 21.87 -17.37 20.18
C THR A 286 22.20 -17.17 18.71
N PHE A 287 21.71 -16.06 18.12
CA PHE A 287 21.97 -15.64 16.75
C PHE A 287 22.80 -14.36 16.72
N SER A 288 23.53 -14.15 15.62
CA SER A 288 24.17 -12.85 15.32
C SER A 288 23.17 -11.82 14.80
N VAL A 289 22.10 -12.28 14.16
CA VAL A 289 21.02 -11.45 13.55
C VAL A 289 19.67 -11.75 14.21
N LYS A 290 18.66 -10.92 13.95
CA LYS A 290 17.28 -11.22 14.33
C LYS A 290 16.74 -12.32 13.42
N GLU A 291 16.20 -13.38 14.01
CA GLU A 291 15.75 -14.56 13.28
C GLU A 291 14.65 -15.29 14.05
N LEU A 292 13.69 -15.86 13.32
CA LEU A 292 12.78 -16.87 13.83
C LEU A 292 13.13 -18.22 13.22
N VAL A 293 13.10 -19.28 14.03
CA VAL A 293 13.34 -20.64 13.59
C VAL A 293 12.15 -21.54 13.84
N SER A 294 12.02 -22.57 13.05
CA SER A 294 10.97 -23.59 13.12
C SER A 294 11.54 -24.96 12.75
N CYS A 295 10.88 -26.01 13.24
CA CYS A 295 11.16 -27.39 12.87
C CYS A 295 9.84 -28.15 12.75
N ALA A 296 9.61 -28.80 11.64
CA ALA A 296 8.40 -29.58 11.42
C ALA A 296 8.30 -30.73 12.42
N PRO A 297 7.15 -30.92 13.10
CA PRO A 297 6.96 -32.04 14.08
C PRO A 297 7.06 -33.42 13.43
N ASP A 298 6.74 -33.54 12.15
CA ASP A 298 6.78 -34.76 11.35
C ASP A 298 7.88 -34.75 10.27
N GLY A 299 8.86 -33.81 10.42
CA GLY A 299 9.99 -33.68 9.52
C GLY A 299 11.22 -34.50 9.95
N ASP A 300 12.32 -34.25 9.25
CA ASP A 300 13.63 -34.90 9.49
C ASP A 300 14.44 -34.27 10.62
N GLY A 301 13.87 -33.36 11.38
CA GLY A 301 14.53 -32.59 12.44
C GLY A 301 15.34 -31.40 11.96
N THR A 302 15.34 -31.10 10.66
CA THR A 302 16.02 -29.93 10.11
C THR A 302 15.34 -28.66 10.57
N LEU A 303 16.11 -27.71 11.10
CA LEU A 303 15.66 -26.37 11.46
C LEU A 303 15.62 -25.50 10.20
N TRP A 304 14.56 -24.72 10.07
CA TRP A 304 14.39 -23.67 9.08
C TRP A 304 14.32 -22.30 9.75
N GLY A 305 15.04 -21.33 9.20
CA GLY A 305 15.12 -19.98 9.71
C GLY A 305 14.55 -18.96 8.73
N VAL A 306 14.02 -17.85 9.27
CA VAL A 306 13.57 -16.69 8.53
C VAL A 306 14.24 -15.45 9.09
N ASN A 307 15.06 -14.79 8.27
CA ASN A 307 15.78 -13.57 8.62
C ASN A 307 15.84 -12.60 7.42
N GLU A 308 16.63 -11.52 7.54
CA GLU A 308 16.77 -10.48 6.49
C GLU A 308 17.26 -11.00 5.14
N LYS A 309 17.89 -12.10 5.12
CA LYS A 309 18.38 -12.72 3.88
C LYS A 309 17.33 -13.64 3.24
N GLY A 310 16.21 -13.88 3.90
CA GLY A 310 15.14 -14.76 3.44
C GLY A 310 14.95 -16.01 4.30
N VAL A 311 14.32 -17.03 3.71
CA VAL A 311 14.16 -18.35 4.30
C VAL A 311 15.43 -19.17 4.04
N HIS A 312 15.90 -19.91 5.04
CA HIS A 312 17.06 -20.79 4.87
C HIS A 312 16.94 -22.05 5.71
N SER A 313 17.66 -23.11 5.31
CA SER A 313 17.79 -24.34 6.06
C SER A 313 19.11 -24.35 6.82
N TYR A 314 19.09 -24.75 8.08
CA TYR A 314 20.32 -24.93 8.88
C TYR A 314 21.16 -26.15 8.43
N ALA A 315 20.58 -27.04 7.63
CA ALA A 315 21.32 -28.13 7.01
C ALA A 315 22.11 -27.68 5.77
N ALA A 316 21.69 -26.58 5.11
CA ALA A 316 22.35 -26.03 3.94
C ALA A 316 23.02 -24.69 4.29
N THR A 317 24.31 -24.69 4.53
CA THR A 317 25.07 -23.50 4.89
C THR A 317 25.06 -22.45 3.76
N ASN A 318 24.69 -21.20 4.12
CA ASN A 318 24.72 -20.02 3.27
C ASN A 318 23.75 -19.97 2.07
N THR A 319 22.74 -20.84 2.00
CA THR A 319 21.71 -20.76 0.97
C THR A 319 20.46 -20.09 1.54
N TYR A 320 20.12 -18.92 1.03
CA TYR A 320 18.94 -18.14 1.43
C TYR A 320 17.98 -18.00 0.25
N TYR A 321 16.72 -18.24 0.50
CA TYR A 321 15.66 -18.11 -0.49
C TYR A 321 14.87 -16.84 -0.17
N LYS A 322 14.92 -15.87 -1.09
CA LYS A 322 14.14 -14.64 -0.98
C LYS A 322 12.83 -14.78 -1.76
N PRO A 323 11.77 -14.08 -1.33
CA PRO A 323 10.66 -13.83 -2.23
C PRO A 323 11.19 -13.12 -3.48
N ASP A 324 10.58 -13.35 -4.64
CA ASP A 324 10.92 -12.63 -5.87
C ASP A 324 10.65 -11.11 -5.74
N ALA A 325 9.85 -10.69 -4.77
CA ALA A 325 9.67 -9.30 -4.39
C ALA A 325 10.85 -8.81 -3.53
N VAL A 326 11.54 -7.77 -3.99
CA VAL A 326 12.63 -7.12 -3.22
C VAL A 326 12.10 -6.59 -1.89
N SER A 327 12.88 -6.83 -0.83
CA SER A 327 12.58 -6.27 0.48
C SER A 327 12.76 -4.75 0.46
N ILE A 328 11.68 -4.01 0.62
CA ILE A 328 11.73 -2.58 0.81
C ILE A 328 12.19 -2.31 2.26
N ASN A 329 13.44 -1.84 2.42
CA ASN A 329 13.93 -1.36 3.71
C ASN A 329 13.30 -0.01 4.04
N GLY A 330 12.49 0.04 5.09
CA GLY A 330 11.77 1.25 5.49
C GLY A 330 10.31 1.24 5.05
N VAL A 331 9.63 2.37 5.30
CA VAL A 331 8.24 2.59 4.91
C VAL A 331 8.23 3.22 3.53
N PRO A 332 7.54 2.65 2.52
CA PRO A 332 7.37 3.28 1.21
C PRO A 332 6.74 4.65 1.38
N PHE A 333 7.21 5.64 0.64
CA PHE A 333 6.77 6.99 0.87
C PHE A 333 6.50 7.80 -0.40
N TRP A 334 7.50 8.07 -1.22
CA TRP A 334 7.35 8.80 -2.48
C TRP A 334 7.61 7.91 -3.67
N MET A 335 6.80 8.08 -4.69
CA MET A 335 6.91 7.38 -5.95
C MET A 335 6.88 8.36 -7.12
N GLY A 336 7.67 8.07 -8.13
CA GLY A 336 7.64 8.80 -9.40
C GLY A 336 7.72 7.84 -10.57
N TYR A 337 6.96 8.15 -11.62
CA TYR A 337 6.95 7.42 -12.87
C TYR A 337 7.65 8.22 -13.97
N ASN A 338 8.69 7.65 -14.56
CA ASN A 338 9.36 8.21 -15.73
C ASN A 338 8.71 7.63 -17.00
N LYS A 339 7.84 8.40 -17.63
CA LYS A 339 7.13 8.01 -18.86
C LYS A 339 8.06 7.81 -20.08
N ASN A 340 9.27 8.41 -20.07
CA ASN A 340 10.19 8.34 -21.20
C ASN A 340 11.02 7.05 -21.16
N THR A 341 11.25 6.49 -19.98
CA THR A 341 12.03 5.25 -19.79
C THR A 341 11.17 4.08 -19.30
N HIS A 342 9.87 4.33 -19.05
CA HIS A 342 8.91 3.34 -18.54
C HIS A 342 9.33 2.73 -17.20
N LYS A 343 9.93 3.54 -16.31
CA LYS A 343 10.41 3.11 -15.00
C LYS A 343 9.67 3.78 -13.85
N LEU A 344 9.43 3.00 -12.82
CA LEU A 344 8.96 3.48 -11.52
C LEU A 344 10.12 3.59 -10.54
N TYR A 345 10.14 4.67 -9.79
CA TYR A 345 11.08 4.90 -8.70
C TYR A 345 10.31 5.11 -7.40
N LEU A 346 10.74 4.42 -6.35
CA LEU A 346 10.12 4.48 -5.03
C LEU A 346 11.19 4.84 -4.00
N THR A 347 10.96 5.83 -3.18
CA THR A 347 11.79 6.13 -2.01
C THR A 347 11.12 5.64 -0.74
N ALA A 348 11.92 5.30 0.26
CA ALA A 348 11.44 4.82 1.55
C ALA A 348 12.00 5.66 2.71
N THR A 349 11.23 5.74 3.79
CA THR A 349 11.60 6.43 5.04
C THR A 349 11.75 5.44 6.19
N SER A 350 12.51 5.79 7.22
CA SER A 350 12.66 4.96 8.42
C SER A 350 11.48 5.04 9.39
N ASP A 351 10.61 6.04 9.24
CA ASP A 351 9.59 6.39 10.22
C ASP A 351 8.16 6.23 9.68
N ASN A 352 7.26 5.81 10.56
CA ASN A 352 5.84 5.65 10.29
C ASN A 352 5.05 6.97 10.24
N GLY A 353 5.71 8.13 10.14
CA GLY A 353 5.09 9.43 10.26
C GLY A 353 5.33 10.34 9.06
N ILE A 354 4.24 10.86 8.54
CA ILE A 354 4.17 11.84 7.43
C ILE A 354 5.02 13.10 7.68
N LEU A 355 5.30 13.42 8.94
CA LEU A 355 5.93 14.67 9.34
C LEU A 355 7.44 14.52 9.61
N GLN A 356 8.04 13.36 9.40
CA GLN A 356 9.44 13.13 9.72
C GLN A 356 10.35 13.14 8.49
N SER A 357 11.55 13.64 8.65
CA SER A 357 12.54 13.73 7.61
C SER A 357 13.01 12.33 7.19
N ALA A 358 13.00 12.03 5.89
CA ALA A 358 13.57 10.82 5.34
C ALA A 358 15.02 10.62 5.82
N ASN A 359 15.25 9.60 6.63
CA ASN A 359 16.56 9.25 7.17
C ASN A 359 17.19 8.03 6.51
N VAL A 360 16.50 7.40 5.54
CA VAL A 360 16.96 6.19 4.87
C VAL A 360 17.14 6.48 3.39
N GLY A 361 18.35 6.28 2.90
CA GLY A 361 18.65 6.39 1.48
C GLY A 361 18.35 5.09 0.77
N ALA A 362 17.09 4.73 0.64
CA ALA A 362 16.66 3.59 -0.15
C ALA A 362 15.87 4.09 -1.35
N LEU A 363 16.36 3.79 -2.54
CA LEU A 363 15.67 3.98 -3.79
C LEU A 363 15.42 2.62 -4.42
N TYR A 364 14.20 2.39 -4.84
CA TYR A 364 13.78 1.18 -5.53
C TYR A 364 13.37 1.53 -6.94
N GLU A 365 13.76 0.71 -7.88
CA GLU A 365 13.43 0.83 -9.28
C GLU A 365 12.67 -0.40 -9.75
N MET A 366 11.62 -0.21 -10.55
CA MET A 366 10.88 -1.27 -11.21
C MET A 366 10.96 -1.04 -12.72
N ASP A 367 11.53 -1.99 -13.44
CA ASP A 367 11.57 -1.99 -14.89
C ASP A 367 10.28 -2.54 -15.48
N LYS A 368 9.74 -1.85 -16.50
CA LYS A 368 8.69 -2.31 -17.43
C LYS A 368 7.41 -2.88 -16.80
N TYR A 369 7.17 -2.66 -15.52
CA TYR A 369 5.89 -3.03 -14.87
C TYR A 369 5.40 -4.44 -15.11
N ASP A 370 6.29 -5.40 -15.32
CA ASP A 370 5.91 -6.81 -15.41
C ASP A 370 5.32 -7.34 -14.09
N GLY A 371 5.24 -6.46 -13.09
CA GLY A 371 4.62 -6.74 -11.79
C GLY A 371 5.50 -7.60 -10.88
N ALA A 372 6.71 -7.95 -11.31
CA ALA A 372 7.44 -9.02 -10.67
C ALA A 372 8.51 -8.53 -9.69
N SER A 373 9.26 -7.46 -9.97
CA SER A 373 10.39 -7.18 -9.09
C SER A 373 10.76 -5.71 -8.97
N TRP A 374 10.97 -5.27 -7.72
CA TRP A 374 11.68 -4.04 -7.41
C TRP A 374 13.18 -4.35 -7.26
N THR A 375 14.04 -3.59 -7.91
CA THR A 375 15.47 -3.63 -7.63
C THR A 375 15.83 -2.54 -6.61
N TYR A 376 16.62 -2.91 -5.59
CA TYR A 376 17.15 -1.94 -4.63
C TYR A 376 18.43 -1.32 -5.19
N GLU A 377 18.51 -0.01 -5.13
CA GLU A 377 19.68 0.67 -5.59
C GLU A 377 20.04 1.94 -4.81
N THR A 378 21.31 2.04 -4.45
CA THR A 378 21.93 3.31 -4.10
C THR A 378 22.76 3.71 -5.31
N PRO A 379 22.49 4.84 -5.97
CA PRO A 379 23.28 5.28 -7.12
C PRO A 379 24.76 5.38 -6.77
N THR A 380 25.62 4.87 -7.66
CA THR A 380 27.05 4.97 -7.47
C THR A 380 27.46 6.45 -7.36
N GLY A 381 28.26 6.79 -6.36
CA GLY A 381 28.70 8.17 -6.10
C GLY A 381 27.78 8.97 -5.17
N ALA A 382 26.65 8.42 -4.74
CA ALA A 382 25.74 9.11 -3.83
C ALA A 382 26.29 9.30 -2.40
N GLY A 383 27.32 8.53 -2.01
CA GLY A 383 27.84 8.54 -0.63
C GLY A 383 26.91 7.82 0.34
N GLY A 384 27.13 8.02 1.65
CA GLY A 384 26.33 7.37 2.70
C GLY A 384 24.88 7.82 2.74
N SER A 385 24.16 7.45 3.80
CA SER A 385 22.72 7.73 3.98
C SER A 385 22.36 9.20 3.76
N GLN A 386 21.64 9.50 2.67
CA GLN A 386 21.34 10.85 2.23
C GLN A 386 19.94 11.36 2.63
N GLY A 387 19.01 10.47 2.93
CA GLY A 387 17.59 10.82 3.05
C GLY A 387 17.05 11.33 1.70
N TRP A 388 16.41 10.43 0.97
CA TRP A 388 15.88 10.69 -0.37
C TRP A 388 14.46 11.24 -0.30
N TYR A 389 14.14 12.19 -1.23
CA TYR A 389 12.79 12.70 -1.43
C TYR A 389 12.21 12.12 -2.73
N TRP A 390 11.19 12.74 -3.31
CA TRP A 390 10.61 12.22 -4.55
C TRP A 390 11.50 12.47 -5.76
N PRO A 391 11.59 11.51 -6.67
CA PRO A 391 12.27 11.68 -7.94
C PRO A 391 11.42 12.53 -8.89
N VAL A 392 12.06 13.39 -9.68
CA VAL A 392 11.47 14.14 -10.78
C VAL A 392 12.23 13.89 -12.07
N PHE A 393 11.54 14.05 -13.19
CA PHE A 393 12.05 13.70 -14.51
C PHE A 393 11.96 14.89 -15.45
N ASP A 394 13.00 15.10 -16.24
CA ASP A 394 13.01 16.07 -17.33
C ASP A 394 12.12 15.54 -18.46
N PRO A 395 11.03 16.24 -18.82
CA PRO A 395 10.12 15.77 -19.87
C PRO A 395 10.75 15.75 -21.25
N THR A 396 11.91 16.38 -21.43
CA THR A 396 12.65 16.48 -22.70
C THR A 396 13.84 15.53 -22.78
N ASP A 397 14.10 14.74 -21.72
CA ASP A 397 15.21 13.77 -21.64
C ASP A 397 14.68 12.34 -21.77
N SER A 398 15.07 11.66 -22.83
CA SER A 398 14.69 10.25 -23.09
C SER A 398 15.69 9.24 -22.49
N THR A 399 16.74 9.70 -21.82
CA THR A 399 17.72 8.82 -21.17
C THR A 399 17.25 8.35 -19.81
N ASP A 400 17.91 7.35 -19.25
CA ASP A 400 17.61 6.88 -17.90
C ASP A 400 18.18 7.85 -16.85
N THR A 401 17.57 9.02 -16.82
CA THR A 401 17.96 10.13 -15.95
C THR A 401 16.79 10.55 -15.06
N TYR A 402 17.09 10.72 -13.77
CA TYR A 402 16.18 11.33 -12.81
C TYR A 402 16.91 12.32 -11.91
N TYR A 403 16.15 13.22 -11.32
CA TYR A 403 16.63 14.19 -10.35
C TYR A 403 15.99 13.95 -9.00
N ILE A 404 16.79 13.99 -7.96
CA ILE A 404 16.28 13.71 -6.61
C ILE A 404 16.91 14.63 -5.58
N SER A 405 16.06 15.26 -4.79
CA SER A 405 16.50 16.07 -3.66
C SER A 405 16.94 15.18 -2.50
N THR A 406 18.00 15.58 -1.81
CA THR A 406 18.51 14.88 -0.63
C THR A 406 18.46 15.79 0.59
N ARG A 407 18.48 15.18 1.78
CA ARG A 407 18.49 15.94 3.03
C ARG A 407 19.78 16.72 3.26
N LEU A 408 20.93 16.20 2.84
CA LEU A 408 22.24 16.66 3.27
C LEU A 408 23.14 17.16 2.12
N SER A 409 22.97 16.63 0.93
CA SER A 409 23.93 16.85 -0.17
C SER A 409 23.43 17.73 -1.30
N GLY A 410 22.19 18.20 -1.24
CA GLY A 410 21.56 18.99 -2.31
C GLY A 410 20.71 18.14 -3.24
N VAL A 411 20.78 18.41 -4.56
CA VAL A 411 20.01 17.70 -5.57
C VAL A 411 20.96 16.88 -6.45
N PHE A 412 20.69 15.60 -6.59
CA PHE A 412 21.43 14.72 -7.50
C PHE A 412 20.74 14.65 -8.86
N LYS A 413 21.51 14.80 -9.92
CA LYS A 413 21.19 14.28 -11.24
C LYS A 413 21.80 12.88 -11.32
N VAL A 414 20.96 11.86 -11.50
CA VAL A 414 21.39 10.47 -11.62
C VAL A 414 21.11 10.00 -13.05
N THR A 415 22.13 9.50 -13.72
CA THR A 415 22.03 8.93 -15.06
C THR A 415 22.65 7.53 -15.05
N ASP A 416 21.95 6.55 -15.62
CA ASP A 416 22.41 5.16 -15.66
C ASP A 416 22.90 4.66 -14.29
N ARG A 417 22.12 4.95 -13.25
CA ARG A 417 22.39 4.56 -11.85
C ARG A 417 23.68 5.15 -11.24
N LYS A 418 24.18 6.26 -11.78
CA LYS A 418 25.33 7.00 -11.25
C LYS A 418 24.97 8.45 -11.00
N VAL A 419 25.48 9.03 -9.93
CA VAL A 419 25.38 10.47 -9.71
C VAL A 419 26.29 11.16 -10.74
N ALA A 420 25.66 11.72 -11.76
CA ALA A 420 26.36 12.47 -12.81
C ALA A 420 26.70 13.89 -12.37
N THR A 421 25.81 14.52 -11.59
CA THR A 421 26.01 15.88 -11.06
C THR A 421 25.34 16.00 -9.71
N THR A 422 25.99 16.72 -8.79
CA THR A 422 25.40 17.17 -7.53
C THR A 422 25.25 18.69 -7.59
N PHE A 423 24.00 19.16 -7.53
CA PHE A 423 23.73 20.57 -7.41
C PHE A 423 23.77 20.97 -5.92
N ASN A 424 24.78 21.76 -5.59
CA ASN A 424 25.07 22.25 -4.23
C ASN A 424 25.71 23.65 -4.31
N ALA A 425 26.23 24.17 -3.21
CA ALA A 425 26.80 25.52 -3.15
C ALA A 425 27.98 25.75 -4.13
N ALA A 426 28.58 24.71 -4.69
CA ALA A 426 29.69 24.86 -5.64
C ALA A 426 29.23 25.24 -7.05
N ASN A 427 28.04 24.86 -7.46
CA ASN A 427 27.52 25.06 -8.82
C ASN A 427 26.06 25.53 -8.88
N SER A 428 25.48 25.87 -7.75
CA SER A 428 24.13 26.40 -7.67
C SER A 428 24.03 27.48 -6.56
N PRO A 429 23.14 28.46 -6.69
CA PRO A 429 22.99 29.52 -5.69
C PRO A 429 22.21 29.03 -4.47
N PHE A 430 22.52 27.89 -3.87
CA PHE A 430 21.91 27.41 -2.66
C PHE A 430 22.87 26.65 -1.73
N VAL A 431 22.54 26.62 -0.45
CA VAL A 431 23.26 25.84 0.55
C VAL A 431 22.72 24.42 0.57
N ALA A 432 23.58 23.41 0.63
CA ALA A 432 23.25 21.99 0.61
C ALA A 432 22.20 21.63 1.69
N ARG A 433 20.94 21.53 1.29
CA ARG A 433 19.80 21.09 2.10
C ARG A 433 18.65 20.66 1.19
N LYS A 434 17.57 20.18 1.79
CA LYS A 434 16.33 19.78 1.12
C LYS A 434 15.79 20.90 0.20
N ALA A 435 15.53 20.58 -1.04
CA ALA A 435 14.85 21.43 -2.02
C ALA A 435 13.58 20.76 -2.54
N ALA A 436 12.52 21.54 -2.80
CA ALA A 436 11.44 21.11 -3.67
C ALA A 436 11.87 21.39 -5.11
N ILE A 437 11.79 20.40 -5.97
CA ILE A 437 12.25 20.48 -7.37
C ILE A 437 11.13 20.04 -8.31
N GLN A 438 11.07 20.64 -9.49
CA GLN A 438 10.15 20.27 -10.56
C GLN A 438 10.69 20.76 -11.90
N PHE A 439 10.30 20.08 -12.98
CA PHE A 439 10.53 20.51 -14.35
C PHE A 439 9.31 21.20 -14.93
N ASP A 440 9.52 22.26 -15.69
CA ASP A 440 8.47 22.76 -16.57
C ASP A 440 8.43 21.98 -17.91
N GLY A 441 7.47 22.33 -18.78
CA GLY A 441 7.30 21.65 -20.08
C GLY A 441 8.49 21.74 -21.02
N ASP A 442 9.32 22.77 -20.87
CA ASP A 442 10.50 23.03 -21.69
C ASP A 442 11.78 22.35 -21.11
N GLY A 443 11.67 21.63 -20.01
CA GLY A 443 12.76 20.95 -19.35
C GLY A 443 13.67 21.88 -18.53
N ASN A 444 13.19 23.04 -18.12
CA ASN A 444 13.90 23.90 -17.18
C ASN A 444 13.73 23.37 -15.76
N LEU A 445 14.81 23.28 -15.00
CA LEU A 445 14.81 22.77 -13.62
C LEU A 445 14.52 23.89 -12.62
N TRP A 446 13.36 23.86 -12.03
CA TRP A 446 12.93 24.77 -10.98
C TRP A 446 13.24 24.21 -9.59
N MET A 447 13.74 25.05 -8.71
CA MET A 447 14.05 24.70 -7.33
C MET A 447 13.55 25.75 -6.34
N VAL A 448 12.92 25.28 -5.26
CA VAL A 448 12.60 26.06 -4.07
C VAL A 448 13.26 25.38 -2.88
N HIS A 449 14.05 26.10 -2.08
CA HIS A 449 14.74 25.49 -0.95
C HIS A 449 14.62 26.29 0.35
N SER A 450 14.75 25.61 1.50
CA SER A 450 14.79 26.28 2.81
C SER A 450 16.16 26.90 3.05
N SER A 451 16.19 28.14 3.53
CA SER A 451 17.41 28.83 3.96
C SER A 451 17.41 29.07 5.46
N LEU A 452 18.56 28.97 6.10
CA LEU A 452 18.74 29.38 7.49
C LEU A 452 18.81 30.89 7.66
N ASN A 453 18.93 31.66 6.57
CA ASN A 453 19.23 33.09 6.59
C ASN A 453 18.13 33.97 5.99
N ASN A 454 16.88 33.58 6.09
CA ASN A 454 15.68 34.34 5.72
C ASN A 454 15.57 34.81 4.25
N THR A 455 16.35 34.27 3.33
CA THR A 455 16.15 34.47 1.89
C THR A 455 16.05 33.11 1.22
N VAL A 456 14.82 32.73 0.87
CA VAL A 456 14.61 31.49 0.08
C VAL A 456 14.26 31.89 -1.34
N PRO A 457 15.23 32.14 -2.18
CA PRO A 457 14.95 32.44 -3.57
C PRO A 457 14.46 31.20 -4.29
N VAL A 458 13.48 31.39 -5.14
CA VAL A 458 13.12 30.47 -6.19
C VAL A 458 14.20 30.56 -7.26
N LYS A 459 14.57 29.43 -7.83
CA LYS A 459 15.66 29.35 -8.82
C LYS A 459 15.23 28.53 -10.01
N VAL A 460 15.73 28.89 -11.17
CA VAL A 460 15.61 28.09 -12.36
C VAL A 460 16.95 27.89 -13.03
N LEU A 461 17.23 26.68 -13.48
CA LEU A 461 18.31 26.36 -14.39
C LEU A 461 17.71 26.09 -15.76
N PRO A 462 17.93 26.94 -16.77
CA PRO A 462 17.44 26.71 -18.11
C PRO A 462 17.95 25.40 -18.70
N ASN A 463 17.10 24.70 -19.47
CA ASN A 463 17.37 23.41 -20.06
C ASN A 463 18.68 23.41 -20.91
N GLU A 464 18.91 24.47 -21.67
CA GLU A 464 20.13 24.64 -22.45
C GLU A 464 21.40 24.62 -21.60
N LYS A 465 21.35 25.19 -20.38
CA LYS A 465 22.47 25.19 -19.44
C LYS A 465 22.61 23.83 -18.74
N LEU A 466 21.48 23.23 -18.39
CA LEU A 466 21.42 21.91 -17.78
C LEU A 466 22.05 20.84 -18.69
N LYS A 467 21.80 20.90 -19.99
CA LYS A 467 22.34 19.97 -21.00
C LYS A 467 23.83 20.16 -21.30
N LYS A 468 24.41 21.31 -21.01
CA LYS A 468 25.86 21.55 -21.20
C LYS A 468 26.72 20.75 -20.23
N GLY A 469 26.21 20.28 -19.12
CA GLY A 469 26.89 19.41 -18.16
C GLY A 469 27.81 20.13 -17.15
N ASN A 470 28.43 21.24 -17.50
CA ASN A 470 29.25 22.04 -16.61
C ASN A 470 28.46 23.26 -16.13
N VAL A 471 27.64 23.06 -15.10
CA VAL A 471 26.78 24.11 -14.53
C VAL A 471 27.57 24.95 -13.54
N ALA A 472 27.50 26.27 -13.69
CA ALA A 472 28.05 27.27 -12.78
C ALA A 472 26.93 27.99 -12.02
N VAL A 473 27.25 28.63 -10.92
CA VAL A 473 26.30 29.45 -10.14
C VAL A 473 25.66 30.56 -11.02
N SER A 474 26.42 31.12 -11.96
CA SER A 474 25.93 32.14 -12.91
C SER A 474 24.96 31.65 -13.97
N ASP A 475 24.80 30.35 -14.14
CA ASP A 475 23.84 29.76 -15.10
C ASP A 475 22.41 29.77 -14.57
N TRP A 476 22.22 30.03 -13.28
CA TRP A 476 20.93 30.07 -12.61
C TRP A 476 20.33 31.46 -12.61
N THR A 477 19.05 31.57 -12.89
CA THR A 477 18.26 32.77 -12.60
C THR A 477 17.56 32.61 -11.24
N VAL A 478 17.60 33.67 -10.44
CA VAL A 478 17.08 33.69 -9.06
C VAL A 478 15.93 34.69 -8.99
N TYR A 479 14.80 34.25 -8.39
CA TYR A 479 13.63 35.09 -8.16
C TYR A 479 13.41 35.24 -6.65
N ASN A 480 13.41 36.49 -6.15
CA ASN A 480 13.18 36.78 -4.73
C ASN A 480 11.68 36.90 -4.45
N VAL A 481 10.99 35.75 -4.42
CA VAL A 481 9.56 35.70 -4.13
C VAL A 481 9.34 36.04 -2.64
N PRO A 482 8.65 37.13 -2.27
CA PRO A 482 8.69 37.72 -0.94
C PRO A 482 8.24 36.76 0.18
N ASP A 483 7.17 36.03 -0.02
CA ASP A 483 6.54 35.24 1.04
C ASP A 483 7.20 33.87 1.28
N VAL A 484 8.19 33.50 0.46
CA VAL A 484 9.00 32.30 0.65
C VAL A 484 10.10 32.53 1.71
N THR A 485 10.31 33.78 2.13
CA THR A 485 11.47 34.18 2.97
C THR A 485 11.47 33.67 4.40
N ASN A 486 10.32 33.27 4.95
CA ASN A 486 10.18 32.84 6.35
C ASN A 486 10.10 31.32 6.54
N ILE A 487 10.40 30.53 5.52
CA ILE A 487 10.28 29.08 5.57
C ILE A 487 11.53 28.46 6.21
N ASN A 488 11.49 28.25 7.51
CA ASN A 488 12.60 27.65 8.26
C ASN A 488 12.69 26.13 8.15
N SER A 489 11.67 25.45 7.65
CA SER A 489 11.60 23.99 7.61
C SER A 489 10.63 23.51 6.54
N PHE A 490 11.09 22.65 5.66
CA PHE A 490 10.23 21.83 4.80
C PHE A 490 9.96 20.48 5.49
N LYS A 491 8.71 20.19 5.82
CA LYS A 491 8.34 18.85 6.26
C LYS A 491 7.78 18.04 5.09
N TRP A 492 6.77 18.58 4.42
CA TRP A 492 6.09 18.00 3.28
C TRP A 492 5.93 19.06 2.19
N SER A 493 7.02 19.53 1.63
CA SER A 493 6.93 20.56 0.59
C SER A 493 6.31 19.99 -0.67
N VAL A 494 5.31 20.68 -1.18
CA VAL A 494 4.66 20.37 -2.44
C VAL A 494 4.90 21.48 -3.44
N PHE A 495 5.27 21.10 -4.65
CA PHE A 495 5.60 22.02 -5.73
C PHE A 495 5.13 21.42 -7.05
N ASP A 496 4.32 22.16 -7.80
CA ASP A 496 3.94 21.76 -9.14
C ASP A 496 3.83 22.97 -10.06
N ILE A 497 3.83 22.71 -11.36
CA ILE A 497 3.84 23.70 -12.43
C ILE A 497 2.69 23.40 -13.38
N SER A 498 1.86 24.39 -13.64
CA SER A 498 0.80 24.32 -14.64
C SER A 498 1.40 24.15 -16.04
N LYS A 499 0.86 23.22 -16.81
CA LYS A 499 1.44 22.84 -18.11
C LYS A 499 1.18 23.85 -19.22
N LYS A 500 0.03 24.52 -19.20
CA LYS A 500 -0.38 25.47 -20.26
C LYS A 500 0.11 26.89 -19.97
N THR A 501 -0.03 27.35 -18.72
CA THR A 501 0.29 28.74 -18.35
C THR A 501 1.66 28.89 -17.71
N ASN A 502 2.34 27.78 -17.43
CA ASN A 502 3.65 27.76 -16.77
C ASN A 502 3.67 28.51 -15.41
N ILE A 503 2.49 28.63 -14.75
CA ILE A 503 2.36 29.16 -13.40
C ILE A 503 2.86 28.12 -12.43
N LYS A 504 3.68 28.55 -11.45
CA LYS A 504 4.25 27.73 -10.41
C LYS A 504 3.44 27.89 -9.13
N ALA A 505 3.23 26.79 -8.42
CA ALA A 505 2.60 26.80 -7.11
C ALA A 505 3.40 26.01 -6.11
N PHE A 506 3.51 26.50 -4.89
CA PHE A 506 4.33 25.92 -3.83
C PHE A 506 3.69 26.09 -2.45
N ASN A 507 3.85 25.07 -1.61
CA ASN A 507 3.63 25.16 -0.16
C ASN A 507 4.66 24.30 0.58
N CYS A 508 5.07 24.71 1.76
CA CYS A 508 6.14 24.04 2.51
C CYS A 508 5.68 22.87 3.39
N GLY A 509 4.38 22.58 3.44
CA GLY A 509 3.81 21.49 4.22
C GLY A 509 3.96 21.61 5.74
N ASN A 510 4.29 22.77 6.24
CA ASN A 510 4.53 23.03 7.67
C ASN A 510 3.54 24.08 8.20
N TYR A 511 3.49 24.22 9.50
CA TYR A 511 2.62 25.08 10.30
C TYR A 511 2.31 26.42 9.59
N VAL A 512 1.06 26.57 9.15
CA VAL A 512 0.53 27.82 8.56
C VAL A 512 1.38 28.40 7.43
N CYS A 513 2.03 27.56 6.62
CA CYS A 513 2.75 28.02 5.45
C CYS A 513 1.76 28.51 4.38
N PRO A 514 1.95 29.67 3.77
CA PRO A 514 1.07 30.15 2.72
C PRO A 514 1.16 29.26 1.46
N LEU A 515 0.08 29.19 0.71
CA LEU A 515 0.10 28.75 -0.69
C LEU A 515 0.64 29.90 -1.52
N ILE A 516 1.75 29.70 -2.23
CA ILE A 516 2.45 30.73 -2.99
C ILE A 516 2.39 30.36 -4.45
N LEU A 517 1.93 31.29 -5.29
CA LEU A 517 1.92 31.15 -6.74
C LEU A 517 2.78 32.25 -7.35
N TRP A 518 3.45 31.93 -8.45
CA TRP A 518 4.18 32.94 -9.22
C TRP A 518 4.21 32.59 -10.71
N ARG A 519 4.33 33.64 -11.51
CA ARG A 519 4.60 33.58 -12.94
C ARG A 519 5.79 34.47 -13.26
N VAL A 520 6.58 34.08 -14.24
CA VAL A 520 7.80 34.76 -14.62
C VAL A 520 7.75 35.17 -16.08
N ASN A 521 8.66 36.06 -16.46
CA ASN A 521 8.89 36.35 -17.86
C ASN A 521 9.25 35.07 -18.63
N PRO A 522 8.68 34.79 -19.81
CA PRO A 522 9.11 33.65 -20.64
C PRO A 522 10.61 33.63 -20.97
N ASP A 523 11.22 34.80 -21.09
CA ASP A 523 12.68 34.93 -21.15
C ASP A 523 13.28 34.79 -19.74
N LEU A 524 13.77 33.59 -19.43
CA LEU A 524 14.28 33.24 -18.11
C LEU A 524 15.59 33.99 -17.76
N SER A 525 16.21 34.72 -18.68
CA SER A 525 17.34 35.62 -18.36
C SER A 525 16.89 36.87 -17.62
N LYS A 526 15.59 37.16 -17.64
CA LYS A 526 14.99 38.33 -17.01
C LYS A 526 14.42 37.97 -15.63
N PRO A 527 14.73 38.76 -14.58
CA PRO A 527 14.31 38.45 -13.21
C PRO A 527 12.90 38.92 -12.85
N GLU A 528 12.13 39.44 -13.82
CA GLU A 528 10.78 39.95 -13.57
C GLU A 528 9.82 38.80 -13.29
N PHE A 529 9.03 38.96 -12.26
CA PHE A 529 7.99 38.02 -11.85
C PHE A 529 6.81 38.72 -11.19
N GLU A 530 5.69 38.03 -11.17
CA GLU A 530 4.52 38.36 -10.35
C GLU A 530 4.21 37.21 -9.42
N SER A 531 3.91 37.49 -8.14
CA SER A 531 3.57 36.50 -7.15
C SER A 531 2.34 36.84 -6.34
N LYS A 532 1.65 35.81 -5.86
CA LYS A 532 0.53 35.88 -4.92
C LYS A 532 0.75 34.87 -3.80
N SER A 533 0.27 35.21 -2.61
CA SER A 533 0.44 34.41 -1.40
C SER A 533 -0.87 34.38 -0.63
N TYR A 534 -1.29 33.18 -0.21
CA TYR A 534 -2.56 32.93 0.45
C TYR A 534 -2.33 32.14 1.74
N THR A 535 -2.77 32.69 2.87
CA THR A 535 -2.82 31.99 4.17
C THR A 535 -4.17 31.33 4.43
N SER A 536 -5.16 31.71 3.64
CA SER A 536 -6.49 31.11 3.55
C SER A 536 -7.07 31.35 2.17
N LEU A 537 -8.05 30.56 1.75
CA LEU A 537 -8.74 30.68 0.48
C LEU A 537 -10.25 30.82 0.72
N THR A 538 -10.92 31.66 -0.05
CA THR A 538 -12.38 31.78 -0.01
C THR A 538 -12.99 30.84 -1.03
N ALA A 539 -13.88 29.96 -0.62
CA ALA A 539 -14.60 29.08 -1.53
C ALA A 539 -15.75 29.80 -2.23
N SER A 540 -16.20 29.27 -3.37
CA SER A 540 -17.32 29.80 -4.15
C SER A 540 -18.63 29.89 -3.37
N ASP A 541 -18.79 29.08 -2.30
CA ASP A 541 -19.92 29.14 -1.37
C ASP A 541 -19.77 30.20 -0.25
N GLY A 542 -18.72 31.01 -0.30
CA GLY A 542 -18.41 32.06 0.68
C GLY A 542 -17.72 31.56 1.94
N SER A 543 -17.50 30.26 2.10
CA SER A 543 -16.81 29.70 3.26
C SER A 543 -15.29 29.90 3.18
N ASN A 544 -14.63 29.97 4.33
CA ASN A 544 -13.18 30.15 4.39
C ASN A 544 -12.45 28.81 4.55
N CYS A 545 -11.53 28.49 3.65
CA CYS A 545 -10.66 27.33 3.68
C CYS A 545 -9.34 27.70 4.37
N THR A 546 -9.11 27.16 5.55
CA THR A 546 -7.89 27.35 6.34
C THR A 546 -7.21 26.03 6.60
N TRP A 547 -5.90 26.01 6.68
CA TRP A 547 -5.09 24.83 6.95
C TRP A 547 -4.04 25.08 8.02
N VAL A 548 -3.65 24.00 8.70
CA VAL A 548 -2.48 23.95 9.55
C VAL A 548 -1.35 23.25 8.82
N TYR A 549 -1.69 22.17 8.09
CA TYR A 549 -0.78 21.39 7.27
C TYR A 549 -1.34 21.25 5.87
N SER A 550 -0.47 21.31 4.88
CA SER A 550 -0.79 20.96 3.49
C SER A 550 0.07 19.77 3.06
N TYR A 551 -0.47 18.94 2.18
CA TYR A 551 0.17 17.68 1.82
C TYR A 551 0.20 17.44 0.32
N ALA A 552 -0.71 18.02 -0.43
CA ALA A 552 -0.83 17.79 -1.87
C ALA A 552 -0.95 19.10 -2.63
N LEU A 553 -0.29 19.16 -3.78
CA LEU A 553 -0.44 20.22 -4.77
C LEU A 553 -0.19 19.59 -6.13
N LYS A 554 -1.18 19.71 -7.04
CA LYS A 554 -1.09 19.11 -8.37
C LYS A 554 -1.76 20.01 -9.39
N ALA A 555 -1.10 20.23 -10.51
CA ALA A 555 -1.72 20.85 -11.69
C ALA A 555 -2.44 19.78 -12.53
N ASP A 556 -3.67 20.03 -12.92
CA ASP A 556 -4.43 19.14 -13.80
C ASP A 556 -4.24 19.47 -15.29
N ARG A 557 -4.92 18.71 -16.16
CA ARG A 557 -4.81 18.85 -17.62
C ARG A 557 -5.53 20.09 -18.16
N ASP A 558 -6.45 20.65 -17.37
CA ASP A 558 -7.22 21.86 -17.71
C ASP A 558 -6.66 23.13 -17.07
N ASP A 559 -5.43 23.03 -16.55
CA ASP A 559 -4.70 24.14 -15.94
C ASP A 559 -5.31 24.64 -14.63
N ASN A 560 -5.97 23.72 -13.90
CA ASN A 560 -6.36 23.98 -12.53
C ASN A 560 -5.28 23.46 -11.57
N PHE A 561 -5.12 24.13 -10.43
CA PHE A 561 -4.42 23.58 -9.29
C PHE A 561 -5.39 22.90 -8.33
N LEU A 562 -4.96 21.74 -7.84
CA LEU A 562 -5.57 20.98 -6.76
C LEU A 562 -4.68 21.14 -5.53
N PHE A 563 -5.26 21.66 -4.44
CA PHE A 563 -4.53 21.90 -3.21
C PHE A 563 -5.20 21.10 -2.08
N GLY A 564 -4.46 20.08 -1.56
CA GLY A 564 -4.88 19.18 -0.50
C GLY A 564 -4.22 19.51 0.82
N PHE A 565 -5.02 19.54 1.89
CA PHE A 565 -4.60 19.95 3.23
C PHE A 565 -5.30 19.12 4.33
N ASP A 566 -5.06 19.45 5.57
CA ASP A 566 -5.57 18.72 6.74
C ASP A 566 -7.10 18.71 6.90
N LYS A 567 -7.82 19.54 6.13
CA LYS A 567 -9.28 19.67 6.21
C LYS A 567 -10.01 19.53 4.88
N GLY A 568 -9.33 19.08 3.82
CA GLY A 568 -9.98 18.88 2.54
C GLY A 568 -9.10 19.08 1.32
N LEU A 569 -9.81 19.21 0.18
CA LEU A 569 -9.25 19.46 -1.13
C LEU A 569 -9.99 20.64 -1.78
N VAL A 570 -9.23 21.57 -2.35
CA VAL A 570 -9.78 22.64 -3.20
C VAL A 570 -9.18 22.60 -4.59
N MET A 571 -9.93 23.09 -5.57
CA MET A 571 -9.53 23.22 -6.96
C MET A 571 -9.76 24.66 -7.44
N PHE A 572 -8.85 25.19 -8.25
CA PHE A 572 -8.96 26.53 -8.84
C PHE A 572 -8.14 26.67 -10.11
N LYS A 573 -8.57 27.53 -11.01
CA LYS A 573 -7.80 27.90 -12.22
C LYS A 573 -6.49 28.60 -11.83
N ALA A 574 -5.38 28.18 -12.43
CA ALA A 574 -4.07 28.76 -12.16
C ALA A 574 -4.02 30.28 -12.40
N THR A 575 -4.65 30.75 -13.49
CA THR A 575 -4.71 32.17 -13.85
C THR A 575 -5.56 33.02 -12.92
N ASP A 576 -6.64 32.43 -12.37
CA ASP A 576 -7.60 33.17 -11.54
C ASP A 576 -7.02 33.55 -10.20
N ALA A 577 -6.02 32.79 -9.73
CA ALA A 577 -5.28 33.09 -8.50
C ALA A 577 -4.57 34.46 -8.50
N PHE A 578 -4.47 35.13 -9.64
CA PHE A 578 -3.89 36.49 -9.74
C PHE A 578 -4.96 37.60 -9.80
N ASN A 579 -6.24 37.23 -9.87
CA ASN A 579 -7.35 38.16 -9.93
C ASN A 579 -7.82 38.61 -8.53
N GLU A 580 -8.37 39.79 -8.41
CA GLU A 580 -9.06 40.23 -7.21
C GLU A 580 -10.36 39.45 -7.03
N GLY A 581 -10.66 39.10 -5.75
CA GLY A 581 -11.88 38.34 -5.43
C GLY A 581 -11.87 36.90 -5.89
N PHE A 582 -10.68 36.34 -6.18
CA PHE A 582 -10.50 34.95 -6.53
C PHE A 582 -11.13 34.00 -5.51
N THR A 583 -11.84 32.98 -6.01
CA THR A 583 -12.47 31.93 -5.20
C THR A 583 -12.05 30.55 -5.69
N VAL A 584 -12.21 29.54 -4.80
CA VAL A 584 -11.87 28.16 -5.07
C VAL A 584 -13.10 27.26 -4.97
N GLU A 585 -13.09 26.14 -5.70
CA GLU A 585 -14.11 25.08 -5.58
C GLU A 585 -13.65 24.03 -4.55
N LYS A 586 -14.53 23.67 -3.60
CA LYS A 586 -14.26 22.60 -2.63
C LYS A 586 -14.70 21.25 -3.18
N ALA A 587 -13.90 20.22 -2.98
CA ALA A 587 -14.35 18.83 -3.10
C ALA A 587 -15.16 18.47 -1.84
N LYS A 588 -16.48 18.65 -1.88
CA LYS A 588 -17.39 18.50 -0.73
C LYS A 588 -17.29 17.11 -0.06
N SER A 589 -17.04 16.07 -0.84
CA SER A 589 -16.87 14.69 -0.34
C SER A 589 -15.64 14.50 0.57
N LEU A 590 -14.72 15.46 0.56
CA LEU A 590 -13.46 15.42 1.32
C LEU A 590 -13.40 16.47 2.43
N GLU A 591 -14.49 17.19 2.71
CA GLU A 591 -14.51 18.18 3.79
C GLU A 591 -14.20 17.52 5.15
N GLY A 592 -13.25 18.10 5.89
CA GLY A 592 -12.78 17.57 7.18
C GLY A 592 -11.79 16.40 7.08
N THR A 593 -11.49 15.92 5.88
CA THR A 593 -10.55 14.80 5.65
C THR A 593 -9.18 15.33 5.27
N SER A 594 -8.12 14.80 5.89
CA SER A 594 -6.73 15.12 5.51
C SER A 594 -6.40 14.51 4.17
N VAL A 595 -6.13 15.34 3.15
CA VAL A 595 -5.77 14.92 1.80
C VAL A 595 -4.26 14.90 1.65
N TYR A 596 -3.67 13.70 1.54
CA TYR A 596 -2.22 13.49 1.52
C TYR A 596 -1.61 13.55 0.12
N THR A 597 -2.36 13.15 -0.88
CA THR A 597 -1.88 13.10 -2.27
C THR A 597 -3.03 13.28 -3.26
N VAL A 598 -2.71 13.89 -4.38
CA VAL A 598 -3.58 13.97 -5.55
C VAL A 598 -2.77 13.62 -6.78
N GLU A 599 -3.29 12.73 -7.62
CA GLU A 599 -2.75 12.43 -8.94
C GLU A 599 -3.85 12.56 -9.99
N VAL A 600 -3.47 12.88 -11.21
CA VAL A 600 -4.39 13.14 -12.32
C VAL A 600 -4.15 12.10 -13.42
N ASP A 601 -5.20 11.35 -13.75
CA ASP A 601 -5.12 10.35 -14.82
C ASP A 601 -5.34 10.94 -16.22
N THR A 602 -5.31 10.10 -17.23
CA THR A 602 -5.47 10.51 -18.64
C THR A 602 -6.86 11.10 -18.95
N LEU A 603 -7.88 10.75 -18.16
CA LEU A 603 -9.25 11.29 -18.26
C LEU A 603 -9.45 12.55 -17.40
N ASN A 604 -8.38 13.15 -16.91
CA ASN A 604 -8.43 14.28 -15.99
C ASN A 604 -9.19 14.01 -14.68
N ARG A 605 -9.46 12.72 -14.34
CA ARG A 605 -10.04 12.33 -13.06
C ARG A 605 -8.98 12.48 -11.96
N LYS A 606 -9.42 12.65 -10.72
CA LYS A 606 -8.52 12.90 -9.58
C LYS A 606 -8.48 11.68 -8.67
N TRP A 607 -7.33 11.05 -8.60
CA TRP A 607 -7.02 10.03 -7.62
C TRP A 607 -6.52 10.71 -6.35
N VAL A 608 -7.27 10.56 -5.26
CA VAL A 608 -7.01 11.29 -4.02
C VAL A 608 -6.77 10.31 -2.89
N GLY A 609 -5.58 10.32 -2.33
CA GLY A 609 -5.21 9.54 -1.16
C GLY A 609 -5.37 10.37 0.11
N THR A 610 -5.93 9.75 1.16
CA THR A 610 -6.27 10.41 2.41
C THR A 610 -5.47 9.86 3.59
N GLY A 611 -5.46 10.62 4.69
CA GLY A 611 -4.77 10.23 5.93
C GLY A 611 -5.49 9.18 6.75
N SER A 612 -6.78 8.89 6.49
CA SER A 612 -7.57 7.97 7.32
C SER A 612 -8.80 7.38 6.64
N ASP A 613 -9.12 7.83 5.42
CA ASP A 613 -10.36 7.48 4.74
C ASP A 613 -10.16 6.86 3.35
N GLY A 614 -9.00 6.26 3.13
CA GLY A 614 -8.69 5.46 1.94
C GLY A 614 -8.39 6.29 0.70
N LEU A 615 -8.76 5.74 -0.45
CA LEU A 615 -8.48 6.23 -1.79
C LEU A 615 -9.76 6.60 -2.52
N TYR A 616 -9.84 7.83 -2.99
CA TYR A 616 -10.96 8.32 -3.79
C TYR A 616 -10.58 8.45 -5.26
N LEU A 617 -11.53 8.17 -6.13
CA LEU A 617 -11.52 8.58 -7.53
C LEU A 617 -12.65 9.59 -7.73
N LEU A 618 -12.29 10.83 -8.06
CA LEU A 618 -13.23 11.92 -8.28
C LEU A 618 -13.35 12.26 -9.78
N SER A 619 -14.49 12.84 -10.15
CA SER A 619 -14.71 13.45 -11.48
C SER A 619 -13.68 14.55 -11.77
N PRO A 620 -13.50 14.94 -13.05
CA PRO A 620 -12.58 16.01 -13.44
C PRO A 620 -12.80 17.35 -12.70
N ASP A 621 -14.04 17.67 -12.34
CA ASP A 621 -14.42 18.87 -11.60
C ASP A 621 -14.44 18.69 -10.07
N CYS A 622 -14.03 17.55 -9.56
CA CYS A 622 -14.02 17.15 -8.13
C CYS A 622 -15.40 17.13 -7.45
N LYS A 623 -16.51 17.23 -8.18
CA LYS A 623 -17.86 17.30 -7.61
C LYS A 623 -18.48 15.94 -7.31
N THR A 624 -18.09 14.93 -8.08
CA THR A 624 -18.66 13.58 -7.98
C THR A 624 -17.59 12.57 -7.53
N VAL A 625 -17.94 11.75 -6.56
CA VAL A 625 -17.16 10.56 -6.20
C VAL A 625 -17.51 9.44 -7.19
N ILE A 626 -16.56 9.08 -8.05
CA ILE A 626 -16.71 7.95 -8.98
C ILE A 626 -16.53 6.63 -8.23
N ASN A 627 -15.49 6.54 -7.40
CA ASN A 627 -15.21 5.39 -6.56
C ASN A 627 -14.57 5.82 -5.24
N HIS A 628 -14.83 5.05 -4.18
CA HIS A 628 -14.19 5.19 -2.88
C HIS A 628 -13.74 3.82 -2.38
N TYR A 629 -12.43 3.65 -2.25
CA TYR A 629 -11.79 2.41 -1.84
C TYR A 629 -11.27 2.53 -0.42
N THR A 630 -11.71 1.62 0.45
CA THR A 630 -11.25 1.48 1.84
C THR A 630 -10.79 0.05 2.10
N SER A 631 -10.07 -0.18 3.18
CA SER A 631 -9.68 -1.53 3.59
C SER A 631 -10.88 -2.44 3.92
N SER A 632 -12.07 -1.87 4.12
CA SER A 632 -13.31 -2.61 4.40
C SER A 632 -14.09 -3.02 3.14
N ASN A 633 -13.93 -2.30 2.03
CA ASN A 633 -14.69 -2.55 0.79
C ASN A 633 -13.81 -2.92 -0.42
N SER A 634 -12.51 -2.95 -0.24
CA SER A 634 -11.54 -3.24 -1.31
C SER A 634 -10.28 -3.92 -0.76
N PRO A 635 -9.39 -4.45 -1.62
CA PRO A 635 -8.10 -4.98 -1.22
C PRO A 635 -7.10 -3.95 -0.68
N LEU A 636 -7.48 -2.69 -0.50
CA LEU A 636 -6.60 -1.65 0.03
C LEU A 636 -6.03 -2.06 1.40
N LEU A 637 -4.71 -2.04 1.56
CA LEU A 637 -4.02 -2.52 2.76
C LEU A 637 -4.38 -1.73 4.02
N THR A 638 -4.62 -0.44 3.87
CA THR A 638 -4.96 0.48 4.96
C THR A 638 -5.61 1.74 4.40
N ASN A 639 -6.43 2.41 5.20
CA ASN A 639 -7.06 3.68 4.81
C ASN A 639 -6.09 4.87 4.82
N VAL A 640 -4.83 4.67 5.22
CA VAL A 640 -3.77 5.69 5.10
C VAL A 640 -3.08 5.53 3.75
N VAL A 641 -3.24 6.50 2.86
CA VAL A 641 -2.61 6.52 1.54
C VAL A 641 -1.62 7.67 1.47
N TYR A 642 -0.34 7.37 1.43
CA TYR A 642 0.73 8.37 1.40
C TYR A 642 0.90 9.02 0.03
N GLN A 643 0.85 8.22 -1.02
CA GLN A 643 0.97 8.71 -2.38
C GLN A 643 0.22 7.83 -3.39
N VAL A 644 -0.19 8.46 -4.46
CA VAL A 644 -0.71 7.84 -5.68
C VAL A 644 0.19 8.20 -6.85
N CYS A 645 0.42 7.26 -7.75
CA CYS A 645 1.17 7.49 -8.99
C CYS A 645 0.49 6.76 -10.15
N CYS A 646 0.06 7.49 -11.15
CA CYS A 646 -0.56 6.92 -12.35
C CYS A 646 0.51 6.45 -13.34
N ASN A 647 0.40 5.22 -13.80
CA ASN A 647 1.20 4.65 -14.85
C ASN A 647 0.40 4.58 -16.15
N THR A 648 0.84 5.32 -17.15
CA THR A 648 0.16 5.43 -18.43
C THR A 648 0.39 4.23 -19.36
N ASP A 649 1.40 3.40 -19.09
CA ASP A 649 1.75 2.30 -19.99
C ASP A 649 0.78 1.11 -19.92
N ASN A 650 0.25 0.84 -18.72
CA ASN A 650 -0.59 -0.33 -18.48
C ASN A 650 -1.90 -0.01 -17.75
N ASN A 651 -2.30 1.26 -17.75
CA ASN A 651 -3.54 1.75 -17.12
C ASN A 651 -3.62 1.44 -15.62
N SER A 652 -2.48 1.39 -14.94
CA SER A 652 -2.46 1.13 -13.50
C SER A 652 -2.20 2.38 -12.68
N VAL A 653 -2.68 2.33 -11.44
CA VAL A 653 -2.48 3.34 -10.42
C VAL A 653 -1.76 2.69 -9.25
N PHE A 654 -0.56 3.17 -8.96
CA PHE A 654 0.18 2.72 -7.79
C PHE A 654 -0.28 3.50 -6.56
N VAL A 655 -0.53 2.77 -5.49
CA VAL A 655 -1.01 3.30 -4.21
C VAL A 655 0.02 2.97 -3.15
N VAL A 656 0.67 4.00 -2.62
CA VAL A 656 1.70 3.87 -1.59
C VAL A 656 1.05 4.01 -0.22
N THR A 657 1.24 3.00 0.62
CA THR A 657 0.70 2.95 1.99
C THR A 657 1.83 2.65 3.00
N PRO A 658 1.62 2.91 4.30
CA PRO A 658 2.58 2.48 5.33
C PRO A 658 2.90 0.99 5.32
N LEU A 659 1.98 0.16 4.85
CA LEU A 659 2.07 -1.30 4.87
C LEU A 659 2.67 -1.90 3.58
N GLY A 660 2.81 -1.09 2.53
CA GLY A 660 3.37 -1.55 1.25
C GLY A 660 2.85 -0.74 0.08
N VAL A 661 3.18 -1.19 -1.12
CA VAL A 661 2.74 -0.61 -2.38
C VAL A 661 1.71 -1.54 -3.01
N GLN A 662 0.63 -0.98 -3.50
CA GLN A 662 -0.38 -1.70 -4.29
C GLN A 662 -0.49 -1.10 -5.67
N GLN A 663 -0.83 -1.92 -6.65
CA GLN A 663 -1.10 -1.53 -8.02
C GLN A 663 -2.55 -1.87 -8.34
N PHE A 664 -3.33 -0.86 -8.69
CA PHE A 664 -4.71 -1.01 -9.12
C PHE A 664 -4.81 -0.79 -10.62
N PHE A 665 -5.39 -1.73 -11.35
CA PHE A 665 -5.59 -1.61 -12.79
C PHE A 665 -6.88 -0.84 -13.06
N SER A 666 -6.72 0.44 -13.39
CA SER A 666 -7.80 1.36 -13.69
C SER A 666 -8.39 1.09 -15.09
N ASP A 667 -9.54 1.68 -15.34
CA ASP A 667 -10.23 1.69 -16.63
C ASP A 667 -9.79 2.81 -17.58
N TYR A 668 -8.83 3.66 -17.19
CA TYR A 668 -8.29 4.65 -18.13
C TYR A 668 -7.39 3.96 -19.17
N THR A 669 -7.32 4.51 -20.37
CA THR A 669 -6.55 3.96 -21.49
C THR A 669 -5.61 5.01 -22.06
N GLU A 670 -4.49 4.55 -22.65
CA GLU A 670 -3.66 5.42 -23.47
C GLU A 670 -4.39 5.89 -24.72
N SER A 671 -3.91 7.02 -25.26
CA SER A 671 -4.42 7.54 -26.52
C SER A 671 -4.10 6.59 -27.65
N ALA A 672 -5.10 6.25 -28.44
CA ALA A 672 -4.94 5.47 -29.65
C ALA A 672 -4.20 6.27 -30.75
N THR A 673 -3.62 5.58 -31.69
CA THR A 673 -2.99 6.20 -32.89
C THR A 673 -4.00 6.45 -34.00
N ASP A 674 -5.16 5.79 -33.94
CA ASP A 674 -6.31 5.98 -34.84
C ASP A 674 -7.63 5.63 -34.13
N TYR A 675 -8.76 5.75 -34.82
CA TYR A 675 -10.09 5.45 -34.30
C TYR A 675 -10.62 4.07 -34.69
N SER A 676 -9.78 3.16 -35.16
CA SER A 676 -10.20 1.83 -35.64
C SER A 676 -10.80 0.93 -34.56
N ASN A 677 -10.51 1.21 -33.30
CA ASN A 677 -10.92 0.40 -32.16
C ASN A 677 -11.66 1.20 -31.07
N VAL A 678 -12.55 2.10 -31.47
CA VAL A 678 -13.40 2.85 -30.52
C VAL A 678 -14.54 1.97 -30.04
N TYR A 679 -14.69 1.78 -28.75
CA TYR A 679 -15.80 1.07 -28.14
C TYR A 679 -16.22 1.69 -26.80
N ALA A 680 -17.39 1.25 -26.28
CA ALA A 680 -17.90 1.76 -25.00
C ALA A 680 -18.34 0.62 -24.08
N TYR A 681 -18.15 0.82 -22.77
CA TYR A 681 -18.61 -0.13 -21.76
C TYR A 681 -19.04 0.58 -20.46
N PRO A 682 -20.04 0.03 -19.69
CA PRO A 682 -20.86 -1.10 -20.10
C PRO A 682 -21.73 -0.77 -21.31
N ASN A 683 -21.98 -1.74 -22.17
CA ASN A 683 -22.86 -1.61 -23.30
C ASN A 683 -23.55 -2.97 -23.57
N PRO A 684 -24.86 -3.10 -23.34
CA PRO A 684 -25.84 -2.07 -22.99
C PRO A 684 -25.69 -1.54 -21.54
N VAL A 685 -26.10 -0.28 -21.38
CA VAL A 685 -26.19 0.38 -20.06
C VAL A 685 -27.55 0.02 -19.45
N ARG A 686 -27.56 -0.73 -18.36
CA ARG A 686 -28.79 -1.20 -17.69
C ARG A 686 -29.41 -0.13 -16.78
N PRO A 687 -30.71 -0.25 -16.42
CA PRO A 687 -31.42 0.73 -15.58
C PRO A 687 -30.78 0.94 -14.19
N ASP A 688 -30.24 -0.12 -13.62
CA ASP A 688 -29.58 -0.14 -12.31
C ASP A 688 -28.14 0.39 -12.30
N PHE A 689 -27.57 0.67 -13.50
CA PHE A 689 -26.23 1.20 -13.60
C PHE A 689 -26.21 2.72 -13.36
N THR A 690 -25.56 3.13 -12.29
CA THR A 690 -25.40 4.54 -11.85
C THR A 690 -24.00 5.10 -12.08
N GLY A 691 -23.07 4.30 -12.63
CA GLY A 691 -21.71 4.68 -12.91
C GLY A 691 -21.52 5.42 -14.24
N TYR A 692 -20.26 5.61 -14.63
CA TYR A 692 -19.89 6.22 -15.89
C TYR A 692 -19.72 5.18 -17.00
N ILE A 693 -20.18 5.51 -18.18
CA ILE A 693 -19.96 4.78 -19.44
C ILE A 693 -18.59 5.21 -19.95
N THR A 694 -17.63 4.31 -20.01
CA THR A 694 -16.31 4.61 -20.59
C THR A 694 -16.34 4.41 -22.09
N ILE A 695 -15.99 5.45 -22.84
CA ILE A 695 -15.77 5.40 -24.30
C ILE A 695 -14.27 5.46 -24.50
N THR A 696 -13.66 4.43 -25.08
CA THR A 696 -12.22 4.25 -25.21
C THR A 696 -11.77 4.01 -26.64
N GLY A 697 -10.45 3.95 -26.89
CA GLY A 697 -9.87 3.86 -28.23
C GLY A 697 -9.81 5.22 -28.93
N LEU A 698 -9.77 6.31 -28.16
CA LEU A 698 -9.71 7.69 -28.68
C LEU A 698 -8.26 8.14 -28.86
N MET A 699 -8.03 9.00 -29.84
CA MET A 699 -6.73 9.64 -30.05
C MET A 699 -6.49 10.77 -29.05
N GLU A 700 -5.23 11.18 -28.88
CA GLU A 700 -4.89 12.34 -28.04
C GLU A 700 -5.51 13.63 -28.60
N GLY A 701 -6.10 14.45 -27.72
CA GLY A 701 -6.76 15.69 -28.08
C GLY A 701 -8.09 15.52 -28.85
N ALA A 702 -8.68 14.33 -28.83
CA ALA A 702 -9.91 14.05 -29.57
C ALA A 702 -11.11 14.85 -29.01
N ASN A 703 -11.91 15.43 -29.90
CA ASN A 703 -13.24 15.92 -29.59
C ASN A 703 -14.24 14.80 -29.84
N VAL A 704 -15.07 14.48 -28.82
CA VAL A 704 -16.08 13.43 -28.88
C VAL A 704 -17.47 14.04 -28.88
N VAL A 705 -18.31 13.58 -29.79
CA VAL A 705 -19.71 14.02 -29.91
C VAL A 705 -20.62 12.82 -29.84
N ILE A 706 -21.58 12.84 -28.92
CA ILE A 706 -22.60 11.80 -28.80
C ILE A 706 -23.89 12.32 -29.36
N LYS A 707 -24.52 11.56 -30.29
CA LYS A 707 -25.77 11.93 -30.96
C LYS A 707 -26.84 10.85 -30.75
N ASP A 708 -28.08 11.31 -30.64
CA ASP A 708 -29.27 10.45 -30.67
C ASP A 708 -29.53 9.83 -32.07
N ALA A 709 -30.53 8.97 -32.16
CA ALA A 709 -30.93 8.35 -33.43
C ALA A 709 -31.44 9.33 -34.50
N LYS A 710 -31.78 10.58 -34.13
CA LYS A 710 -32.21 11.65 -35.04
C LYS A 710 -31.04 12.52 -35.47
N GLY A 711 -29.84 12.31 -34.95
CA GLY A 711 -28.64 13.08 -35.23
C GLY A 711 -28.45 14.33 -34.35
N ASN A 712 -29.32 14.52 -33.32
CA ASN A 712 -29.15 15.63 -32.39
C ASN A 712 -27.99 15.33 -31.42
N VAL A 713 -27.16 16.36 -31.18
CA VAL A 713 -26.08 16.25 -30.20
C VAL A 713 -26.67 16.22 -28.79
N VAL A 714 -26.32 15.22 -28.00
CA VAL A 714 -26.78 15.06 -26.62
C VAL A 714 -25.67 15.34 -25.62
N LYS A 715 -24.41 15.09 -26.00
CA LYS A 715 -23.23 15.33 -25.14
C LYS A 715 -21.99 15.60 -26.00
N GLN A 716 -21.09 16.45 -25.49
CA GLN A 716 -19.78 16.70 -26.10
C GLN A 716 -18.66 16.65 -25.08
N PHE A 717 -17.48 16.23 -25.51
CA PHE A 717 -16.25 16.26 -24.77
C PHE A 717 -15.13 16.80 -25.65
N SER A 718 -14.27 17.65 -25.12
CA SER A 718 -13.13 18.22 -25.82
C SER A 718 -11.83 17.77 -25.21
N GLY A 719 -10.81 17.55 -26.05
CA GLY A 719 -9.46 17.21 -25.58
C GLY A 719 -9.35 15.83 -24.91
N ALA A 720 -10.15 14.86 -25.33
CA ALA A 720 -10.07 13.50 -24.84
C ALA A 720 -8.69 12.88 -25.10
N ASN A 721 -8.18 12.10 -24.15
CA ASN A 721 -6.91 11.40 -24.27
C ASN A 721 -7.12 9.91 -23.96
N GLY A 722 -7.24 9.10 -25.02
CA GLY A 722 -7.46 7.66 -24.92
C GLY A 722 -8.91 7.27 -24.63
N SER A 723 -9.59 7.95 -23.71
CA SER A 723 -10.99 7.70 -23.37
C SER A 723 -11.70 8.89 -22.75
N VAL A 724 -13.05 8.81 -22.67
CA VAL A 724 -13.91 9.74 -21.91
C VAL A 724 -14.89 8.98 -21.05
N ALA A 725 -15.24 9.54 -19.91
CA ALA A 725 -16.26 9.01 -18.99
C ALA A 725 -17.56 9.81 -19.18
N TRP A 726 -18.64 9.12 -19.57
CA TRP A 726 -19.95 9.69 -19.81
C TRP A 726 -20.97 9.16 -18.80
N ASP A 727 -21.66 10.06 -18.13
CA ASP A 727 -22.69 9.74 -17.12
C ASP A 727 -24.03 9.24 -17.71
N GLY A 728 -24.13 9.15 -19.05
CA GLY A 728 -25.37 8.78 -19.73
C GLY A 728 -26.45 9.87 -19.69
N CYS A 729 -26.05 11.11 -19.38
CA CYS A 729 -26.91 12.31 -19.35
C CYS A 729 -26.63 13.21 -20.54
N ASN A 730 -27.59 14.12 -20.83
CA ASN A 730 -27.39 15.19 -21.77
C ASN A 730 -26.58 16.35 -21.17
N GLU A 731 -26.37 17.45 -21.93
CA GLU A 731 -25.63 18.61 -21.42
C GLU A 731 -26.31 19.28 -20.22
N ALA A 732 -27.62 19.13 -20.06
CA ALA A 732 -28.38 19.66 -18.93
C ALA A 732 -28.31 18.76 -17.68
N GLY A 733 -27.61 17.61 -17.75
CA GLY A 733 -27.51 16.64 -16.65
C GLY A 733 -28.72 15.69 -16.51
N GLU A 734 -29.59 15.66 -17.50
CA GLU A 734 -30.77 14.78 -17.50
C GLU A 734 -30.43 13.42 -18.08
N ARG A 735 -30.80 12.33 -17.38
CA ARG A 735 -30.61 10.94 -17.84
C ARG A 735 -31.35 10.69 -19.14
N LEU A 736 -30.62 10.22 -20.14
CA LEU A 736 -31.17 9.96 -21.47
C LEU A 736 -32.14 8.78 -21.47
N PRO A 737 -33.19 8.80 -22.33
CA PRO A 737 -34.15 7.72 -22.46
C PRO A 737 -33.54 6.46 -23.12
N THR A 738 -34.27 5.35 -23.05
CA THR A 738 -33.88 4.11 -23.75
C THR A 738 -33.67 4.39 -25.24
N GLY A 739 -32.49 4.03 -25.74
CA GLY A 739 -32.13 4.26 -27.13
C GLY A 739 -30.68 3.94 -27.46
N ASN A 740 -30.35 4.03 -28.75
CA ASN A 740 -28.97 3.91 -29.23
C ASN A 740 -28.40 5.31 -29.50
N TYR A 741 -27.24 5.55 -28.95
CA TYR A 741 -26.51 6.81 -29.07
C TYR A 741 -25.20 6.61 -29.82
N GLY A 742 -25.03 7.31 -30.94
CA GLY A 742 -23.84 7.21 -31.78
C GLY A 742 -22.68 8.02 -31.18
N VAL A 743 -21.49 7.43 -31.12
CA VAL A 743 -20.25 8.06 -30.68
C VAL A 743 -19.41 8.44 -31.89
N PHE A 744 -19.11 9.71 -32.02
CA PHE A 744 -18.28 10.30 -33.08
C PHE A 744 -17.05 10.93 -32.43
N ALA A 745 -15.91 10.84 -33.07
CA ALA A 745 -14.69 11.48 -32.59
C ALA A 745 -13.86 12.05 -33.72
N ALA A 746 -13.19 13.17 -33.49
CA ALA A 746 -12.22 13.75 -34.42
C ALA A 746 -11.16 14.53 -33.64
N GLN A 747 -9.95 14.64 -34.15
CA GLN A 747 -8.95 15.54 -33.60
C GLN A 747 -9.38 17.03 -33.80
N GLU A 748 -8.80 17.90 -32.99
CA GLU A 748 -9.06 19.33 -33.10
C GLU A 748 -8.77 19.86 -34.54
N GLY A 749 -9.71 20.57 -35.11
CA GLY A 749 -9.62 21.06 -36.49
C GLY A 749 -9.96 20.05 -37.59
N ALA A 750 -10.16 18.77 -37.25
CA ALA A 750 -10.59 17.74 -38.20
C ALA A 750 -12.13 17.66 -38.30
N GLN A 751 -12.63 17.27 -39.48
CA GLN A 751 -14.07 17.09 -39.70
C GLN A 751 -14.55 15.81 -38.96
N MET A 752 -15.70 15.92 -38.27
CA MET A 752 -16.36 14.73 -37.65
C MET A 752 -16.78 13.73 -38.74
N PRO A 753 -16.63 12.43 -38.49
CA PRO A 753 -17.04 11.41 -39.44
C PRO A 753 -18.57 11.41 -39.65
N GLU A 754 -19.02 10.95 -40.80
CA GLU A 754 -20.46 10.81 -41.11
C GLU A 754 -21.12 9.67 -40.35
N GLN A 755 -20.34 8.62 -40.03
CA GLN A 755 -20.83 7.45 -39.31
C GLN A 755 -20.19 7.38 -37.90
N PRO A 756 -20.93 6.91 -36.87
CA PRO A 756 -20.36 6.74 -35.54
C PRO A 756 -19.35 5.59 -35.53
N TYR A 757 -18.26 5.75 -34.79
CA TYR A 757 -17.29 4.69 -34.56
C TYR A 757 -17.88 3.54 -33.71
N THR A 758 -18.75 3.88 -32.76
CA THR A 758 -19.47 2.90 -31.93
C THR A 758 -20.83 3.45 -31.51
N LYS A 759 -21.69 2.58 -30.99
CA LYS A 759 -23.01 2.97 -30.46
C LYS A 759 -23.16 2.49 -29.04
N VAL A 760 -23.72 3.32 -28.19
CA VAL A 760 -24.07 3.00 -26.79
C VAL A 760 -25.56 2.77 -26.69
N MET A 761 -25.98 1.61 -26.21
CA MET A 761 -27.38 1.31 -25.93
C MET A 761 -27.69 1.62 -24.46
N ILE A 762 -28.56 2.59 -24.21
CA ILE A 762 -29.10 2.89 -22.88
C ILE A 762 -30.47 2.22 -22.74
N ILE A 763 -30.67 1.53 -21.61
CA ILE A 763 -31.95 0.94 -21.18
C ILE A 763 -32.37 1.68 -19.92
N LYS A 764 -33.61 2.19 -19.89
CA LYS A 764 -34.17 2.94 -18.76
C LYS A 764 -35.26 2.12 -18.06
#